data_497d96d32e0a19a88f691e5469da8c3d
#
_entry.id   497d96d32e0a19a88f691e5469da8c3d
#
_cell.length_a   1.000
_cell.length_b   1.000
_cell.length_c   1.000
_cell.angle_alpha   90.00
_cell.angle_beta   90.00
_cell.angle_gamma   90.00
#
_symmetry.space_group_name_H-M   'P 1'
#
loop_
_entity.id
_entity.type
_entity.pdbx_description
1 polymer ?
#
loop_
_entity_poly.entity_id
_entity_poly.type
_entity_poly.pdbx_seq_one_letter_code
_entity_poly.pdbx_strand_id
1 'polypeptide(L)'
;MIFRTIVLSIMLVAATLQTTCSTVAGPLPPVADRAPVPTPHFPDALHAVVWRNWGLVEPARLGEVLGATAEQVTELATSMGLPAEAPVPAEMSSRGYITLIRRNWHLLPYEQLLQLLDISAEELAFRLREDDFLYIKLGSLKPTCQPVKYAPPSADAKARAEAIRKVVEQHFGERLAQPQEPRFAFIEEFSKPASAEGQETTKAASDDEQLRFIFSYCAIFGDALSDPTLDPYPDELLAQLRARGVNGVWLHTVLRQLAPGGEAFPEFGEGSAARLAVLRQMVERAGRHGIKVYLYLNEPRAMPLAFFDSRPEMLGVREGDHGALCTSHPAVRQWLTDAVAHVFHEVPGLGGVFTITASENLTNCSSHGQQATCPHCKERTEADIVVELHEAIVAGVEREAPNAKVIAYDWGWGAGSADVIKQLPSSVWLMSVSEWSLPVRRGGVDSVVGEYSISAVGPGPKALRHWEIAEQRGLKTVAKVQLNNSWELSSVPYLPVLDLVGQHCLNLKQRGVDGLMLSWSLGGYPSLNLELASLLGEMEVADLDAALQQLAEKHFGSAAAPRIRNAWKLFSDAFQEFPFHISVLYTAPQQMGPANLLYGEPTGYQATMVGLPYDDLASWGGPFPPAALAAQMEAVAAGWLKGIAELEAALPSVTEEGRSQIEFDLRVAKAAYQHFQSVANQVRFTMARDAQKTAASEADKVAAQNEQLAVLDQEIAAASQLFDLAVADSRLGYEPSNHYFYVPLDLVEKIVNCEHLKSQLQPAAAATP
;
A
#
# COMPACT_ATOMS: atom_id res chain seq x y z
N MET A 1 1.69 1.19 25.96
CA MET A 1 2.30 2.50 26.24
C MET A 1 3.36 2.86 25.21
N ILE A 2 4.21 1.93 24.80
CA ILE A 2 5.27 2.15 23.78
C ILE A 2 4.69 2.41 22.36
N PHE A 3 3.60 1.77 22.00
CA PHE A 3 2.97 1.89 20.67
C PHE A 3 2.33 3.27 20.41
N ARG A 4 1.71 3.87 21.43
CA ARG A 4 1.25 5.27 21.34
C ARG A 4 2.42 6.26 21.23
N THR A 5 3.56 5.95 21.81
CA THR A 5 4.72 6.84 21.80
C THR A 5 5.42 6.85 20.44
N ILE A 6 5.44 5.74 19.70
CA ILE A 6 6.10 5.67 18.37
C ILE A 6 5.23 6.30 17.29
N VAL A 7 3.94 6.01 17.25
CA VAL A 7 2.99 6.68 16.32
C VAL A 7 2.82 8.15 16.72
N LEU A 8 2.74 8.48 18.01
CA LEU A 8 2.71 9.87 18.48
C LEU A 8 4.05 10.60 18.33
N SER A 9 5.20 9.92 18.44
CA SER A 9 6.51 10.57 18.23
C SER A 9 6.74 10.98 16.78
N ILE A 10 6.20 10.23 15.82
CA ILE A 10 6.19 10.64 14.42
C ILE A 10 5.22 11.83 14.24
N MET A 11 4.13 11.90 15.01
CA MET A 11 3.19 13.03 14.99
C MET A 11 3.64 14.25 15.82
N LEU A 12 4.35 14.06 16.95
CA LEU A 12 4.75 15.16 17.84
C LEU A 12 5.88 16.03 17.31
N VAL A 13 6.72 15.53 16.40
CA VAL A 13 7.78 16.34 15.75
C VAL A 13 7.21 17.30 14.69
N ALA A 14 6.00 17.05 14.18
CA ALA A 14 5.30 17.94 13.28
C ALA A 14 4.62 19.15 13.96
N ALA A 15 4.44 19.13 15.29
CA ALA A 15 3.62 20.11 16.02
C ALA A 15 4.37 21.33 16.59
N THR A 16 5.68 21.48 16.42
CA THR A 16 6.48 22.54 17.09
C THR A 16 7.05 23.64 16.22
N LEU A 17 6.57 23.81 15.00
CA LEU A 17 6.95 24.95 14.16
C LEU A 17 5.70 25.72 13.66
N GLN A 18 5.02 26.40 14.57
CA GLN A 18 4.05 27.45 14.20
C GLN A 18 4.73 28.80 14.12
N THR A 19 4.95 29.27 12.91
CA THR A 19 5.12 30.70 12.62
C THR A 19 3.92 31.19 11.81
N THR A 20 3.23 32.14 12.38
CA THR A 20 2.05 32.81 11.88
C THR A 20 2.30 33.52 10.55
N CYS A 21 1.61 33.06 9.49
CA CYS A 21 1.30 33.90 8.35
C CYS A 21 -0.16 33.70 7.98
N SER A 22 -0.96 34.76 8.21
CA SER A 22 -2.40 34.77 7.99
C SER A 22 -2.66 35.10 6.52
N THR A 23 -2.88 34.06 5.71
CA THR A 23 -3.54 34.19 4.40
C THR A 23 -4.64 33.16 4.35
N VAL A 24 -5.77 33.51 3.76
CA VAL A 24 -6.92 32.62 3.56
C VAL A 24 -6.39 31.28 2.99
N ALA A 25 -6.35 30.25 3.82
CA ALA A 25 -5.85 28.95 3.42
C ALA A 25 -6.81 28.36 2.39
N GLY A 26 -6.30 28.08 1.18
CA GLY A 26 -7.00 27.26 0.19
C GLY A 26 -7.22 25.83 0.71
N PRO A 27 -7.95 24.98 -0.02
CA PRO A 27 -8.28 23.61 0.43
C PRO A 27 -7.04 22.68 0.52
N LEU A 28 -5.92 23.05 -0.10
CA LEU A 28 -4.69 22.23 -0.12
C LEU A 28 -3.84 22.44 1.13
N PRO A 29 -3.11 21.41 1.59
CA PRO A 29 -2.14 21.54 2.67
C PRO A 29 -1.09 22.63 2.36
N PRO A 30 -0.57 23.35 3.38
CA PRO A 30 0.39 24.41 3.18
C PRO A 30 1.70 23.89 2.59
N VAL A 31 2.32 24.71 1.74
CA VAL A 31 3.68 24.49 1.24
C VAL A 31 4.68 24.83 2.35
N ALA A 32 5.58 23.90 2.65
CA ALA A 32 6.61 24.10 3.66
C ALA A 32 7.81 24.85 3.08
N ASP A 33 8.46 25.68 3.91
CA ASP A 33 9.73 26.31 3.57
C ASP A 33 10.88 25.29 3.66
N ARG A 34 10.87 24.36 2.68
CA ARG A 34 11.87 23.31 2.54
C ARG A 34 12.13 23.02 1.06
N ALA A 35 13.41 23.01 0.68
CA ALA A 35 13.83 22.70 -0.69
C ALA A 35 13.46 21.24 -1.05
N PRO A 36 13.08 20.96 -2.30
CA PRO A 36 12.84 19.61 -2.77
C PRO A 36 14.13 18.77 -2.78
N VAL A 37 13.97 17.44 -2.81
CA VAL A 37 15.10 16.52 -2.99
C VAL A 37 15.77 16.81 -4.33
N PRO A 38 17.10 17.02 -4.38
CA PRO A 38 17.80 17.32 -5.62
C PRO A 38 17.90 16.11 -6.53
N THR A 39 17.95 16.37 -7.84
CA THR A 39 18.12 15.37 -8.89
C THR A 39 19.39 15.62 -9.71
N PRO A 40 20.60 15.53 -9.10
CA PRO A 40 21.84 15.99 -9.72
C PRO A 40 22.29 15.16 -10.94
N HIS A 41 21.74 13.99 -11.12
CA HIS A 41 21.95 13.13 -12.30
C HIS A 41 21.23 13.64 -13.55
N PHE A 42 20.22 14.51 -13.41
CA PHE A 42 19.62 15.22 -14.55
C PHE A 42 20.29 16.57 -14.83
N PRO A 43 20.19 17.09 -16.07
CA PRO A 43 20.70 18.43 -16.41
C PRO A 43 20.08 19.54 -15.55
N ASP A 44 18.76 19.49 -15.39
CA ASP A 44 17.93 20.43 -14.65
C ASP A 44 16.55 19.81 -14.34
N ALA A 45 15.67 20.57 -13.67
CA ALA A 45 14.32 20.15 -13.31
C ALA A 45 13.43 19.89 -14.54
N LEU A 46 13.65 20.60 -15.65
CA LEU A 46 12.87 20.40 -16.88
C LEU A 46 13.09 18.98 -17.45
N HIS A 47 14.35 18.54 -17.53
CA HIS A 47 14.69 17.20 -17.98
C HIS A 47 14.16 16.12 -16.99
N ALA A 48 14.22 16.37 -15.68
CA ALA A 48 13.69 15.46 -14.67
C ALA A 48 12.16 15.30 -14.78
N VAL A 49 11.41 16.39 -14.99
CA VAL A 49 9.95 16.35 -15.18
C VAL A 49 9.60 15.58 -16.46
N VAL A 50 10.28 15.84 -17.57
CA VAL A 50 10.03 15.12 -18.83
C VAL A 50 10.32 13.64 -18.65
N TRP A 51 11.47 13.27 -18.06
CA TRP A 51 11.83 11.86 -17.80
C TRP A 51 10.79 11.12 -16.97
N ARG A 52 10.44 11.67 -15.80
CA ARG A 52 9.58 10.99 -14.83
C ARG A 52 8.11 10.90 -15.25
N ASN A 53 7.71 11.62 -16.30
CA ASN A 53 6.34 11.57 -16.83
C ASN A 53 6.27 10.95 -18.23
N TRP A 54 7.40 10.59 -18.84
CA TRP A 54 7.45 9.99 -20.19
C TRP A 54 6.74 8.63 -20.21
N GLY A 55 5.80 8.46 -21.16
CA GLY A 55 4.98 7.25 -21.25
C GLY A 55 3.89 7.10 -20.17
N LEU A 56 3.75 8.08 -19.28
CA LEU A 56 2.68 8.14 -18.27
C LEU A 56 1.72 9.31 -18.49
N VAL A 57 2.19 10.35 -19.15
CA VAL A 57 1.41 11.56 -19.51
C VAL A 57 1.69 11.88 -20.97
N GLU A 58 0.62 12.24 -21.70
CA GLU A 58 0.75 12.62 -23.11
C GLU A 58 1.70 13.80 -23.30
N PRO A 59 2.60 13.79 -24.31
CA PRO A 59 3.53 14.89 -24.57
C PRO A 59 2.87 16.26 -24.73
N ALA A 60 1.64 16.29 -25.29
CA ALA A 60 0.87 17.54 -25.41
C ALA A 60 0.50 18.11 -24.04
N ARG A 61 0.04 17.27 -23.11
CA ARG A 61 -0.29 17.69 -21.73
C ARG A 61 0.97 18.15 -20.98
N LEU A 62 2.09 17.45 -21.11
CA LEU A 62 3.37 17.91 -20.55
C LEU A 62 3.78 19.26 -21.13
N GLY A 63 3.56 19.47 -22.45
CA GLY A 63 3.77 20.75 -23.10
C GLY A 63 2.94 21.88 -22.49
N GLU A 64 1.65 21.67 -22.24
CA GLU A 64 0.77 22.63 -21.55
C GLU A 64 1.33 23.01 -20.17
N VAL A 65 1.71 22.03 -19.35
CA VAL A 65 2.25 22.24 -17.99
C VAL A 65 3.56 23.02 -18.02
N LEU A 66 4.42 22.76 -19.02
CA LEU A 66 5.78 23.34 -19.13
C LEU A 66 5.84 24.59 -19.98
N GLY A 67 4.77 24.95 -20.71
CA GLY A 67 4.79 26.03 -21.70
C GLY A 67 5.64 25.70 -22.93
N ALA A 68 5.58 24.45 -23.40
CA ALA A 68 6.30 23.89 -24.55
C ALA A 68 5.34 23.30 -25.57
N THR A 69 5.83 22.98 -26.77
CA THR A 69 5.09 22.14 -27.71
C THR A 69 5.36 20.65 -27.44
N ALA A 70 4.49 19.76 -27.93
CA ALA A 70 4.69 18.31 -27.83
C ALA A 70 6.02 17.86 -28.46
N GLU A 71 6.41 18.48 -29.59
CA GLU A 71 7.68 18.23 -30.27
C GLU A 71 8.88 18.59 -29.39
N GLN A 72 8.81 19.75 -28.71
CA GLN A 72 9.89 20.18 -27.82
C GLN A 72 10.03 19.24 -26.61
N VAL A 73 8.92 18.75 -26.06
CA VAL A 73 8.93 17.74 -25.00
C VAL A 73 9.57 16.43 -25.51
N THR A 74 9.20 15.98 -26.71
CA THR A 74 9.76 14.78 -27.35
C THR A 74 11.27 14.95 -27.65
N GLU A 75 11.69 16.13 -28.09
CA GLU A 75 13.12 16.43 -28.29
C GLU A 75 13.92 16.34 -26.99
N LEU A 76 13.38 16.82 -25.86
CA LEU A 76 14.01 16.66 -24.53
C LEU A 76 14.12 15.20 -24.14
N ALA A 77 13.04 14.41 -24.29
CA ALA A 77 13.04 12.98 -23.98
C ALA A 77 14.08 12.21 -24.80
N THR A 78 14.08 12.39 -26.12
CA THR A 78 15.01 11.71 -27.04
C THR A 78 16.46 12.17 -26.88
N SER A 79 16.70 13.42 -26.43
CA SER A 79 18.04 13.88 -26.11
C SER A 79 18.70 13.09 -24.97
N MET A 80 17.88 12.50 -24.09
CA MET A 80 18.31 11.64 -22.98
C MET A 80 18.30 10.14 -23.31
N GLY A 81 18.00 9.76 -24.56
CA GLY A 81 17.95 8.37 -25.02
C GLY A 81 16.61 7.66 -24.82
N LEU A 82 15.54 8.39 -24.48
CA LEU A 82 14.21 7.79 -24.40
C LEU A 82 13.63 7.58 -25.82
N PRO A 83 12.77 6.56 -26.03
CA PRO A 83 12.06 6.36 -27.29
C PRO A 83 11.23 7.58 -27.67
N ALA A 84 11.19 7.93 -28.98
CA ALA A 84 10.40 9.05 -29.46
C ALA A 84 8.88 8.81 -29.32
N GLU A 85 8.48 7.54 -29.38
CA GLU A 85 7.10 7.11 -29.14
C GLU A 85 7.02 6.40 -27.78
N ALA A 86 6.13 6.87 -26.92
CA ALA A 86 5.85 6.30 -25.62
C ALA A 86 4.33 6.37 -25.39
N PRO A 87 3.56 5.38 -25.88
CA PRO A 87 2.11 5.39 -25.76
C PRO A 87 1.70 5.38 -24.29
N VAL A 88 0.79 6.27 -23.93
CA VAL A 88 0.22 6.34 -22.58
C VAL A 88 -0.94 5.36 -22.49
N PRO A 89 -0.90 4.39 -21.57
CA PRO A 89 -2.05 3.49 -21.36
C PRO A 89 -3.29 4.28 -20.96
N ALA A 90 -4.46 3.92 -21.50
CA ALA A 90 -5.72 4.59 -21.16
C ALA A 90 -5.99 4.62 -19.65
N GLU A 91 -5.67 3.53 -18.97
CA GLU A 91 -5.81 3.40 -17.51
C GLU A 91 -4.93 4.38 -16.72
N MET A 92 -3.83 4.87 -17.29
CA MET A 92 -2.99 5.87 -16.62
C MET A 92 -3.70 7.21 -16.44
N SER A 93 -4.54 7.62 -17.37
CA SER A 93 -5.29 8.88 -17.27
C SER A 93 -6.38 8.83 -16.20
N SER A 94 -6.99 7.68 -15.99
CA SER A 94 -8.10 7.48 -15.04
C SER A 94 -7.65 7.00 -13.66
N ARG A 95 -6.62 6.14 -13.59
CA ARG A 95 -6.16 5.45 -12.37
C ARG A 95 -4.77 5.88 -11.89
N GLY A 96 -3.97 6.54 -12.75
CA GLY A 96 -2.54 6.77 -12.48
C GLY A 96 -2.20 7.94 -11.55
N TYR A 97 -3.17 8.66 -11.00
CA TYR A 97 -2.95 9.92 -10.30
C TYR A 97 -2.02 9.80 -9.06
N ILE A 98 -2.11 8.75 -8.26
CA ILE A 98 -1.21 8.56 -7.11
C ILE A 98 0.24 8.38 -7.60
N THR A 99 0.44 7.58 -8.66
CA THR A 99 1.74 7.41 -9.30
C THR A 99 2.31 8.75 -9.75
N LEU A 100 1.51 9.58 -10.43
CA LEU A 100 1.92 10.90 -10.91
C LEU A 100 2.20 11.88 -9.75
N ILE A 101 1.36 11.89 -8.70
CA ILE A 101 1.59 12.71 -7.50
C ILE A 101 2.94 12.36 -6.87
N ARG A 102 3.21 11.08 -6.60
CA ARG A 102 4.46 10.63 -5.94
C ARG A 102 5.69 11.03 -6.73
N ARG A 103 5.68 10.87 -8.06
CA ARG A 103 6.80 11.16 -8.96
C ARG A 103 7.10 12.66 -9.07
N ASN A 104 6.07 13.49 -8.95
CA ASN A 104 6.16 14.93 -9.13
C ASN A 104 6.13 15.75 -7.81
N TRP A 105 6.01 15.08 -6.65
CA TRP A 105 5.86 15.73 -5.36
C TRP A 105 7.02 16.67 -5.01
N HIS A 106 8.25 16.30 -5.39
CA HIS A 106 9.47 17.10 -5.25
C HIS A 106 9.87 17.86 -6.51
N LEU A 107 9.09 17.82 -7.58
CA LEU A 107 9.45 18.48 -8.83
C LEU A 107 8.56 19.70 -9.14
N LEU A 108 7.24 19.57 -8.95
CA LEU A 108 6.27 20.56 -9.40
C LEU A 108 5.59 21.27 -8.21
N PRO A 109 5.33 22.59 -8.29
CA PRO A 109 4.42 23.28 -7.38
C PRO A 109 2.97 22.80 -7.60
N TYR A 110 2.07 23.13 -6.66
CA TYR A 110 0.67 22.70 -6.73
C TYR A 110 -0.01 23.10 -8.05
N GLU A 111 0.20 24.32 -8.52
CA GLU A 111 -0.45 24.81 -9.74
C GLU A 111 -0.10 23.92 -10.96
N GLN A 112 1.15 23.54 -11.12
CA GLN A 112 1.58 22.68 -12.21
C GLN A 112 1.18 21.20 -11.96
N LEU A 113 1.14 20.77 -10.71
CA LEU A 113 0.64 19.41 -10.37
C LEU A 113 -0.85 19.28 -10.70
N LEU A 114 -1.69 20.28 -10.38
CA LEU A 114 -3.10 20.33 -10.74
C LEU A 114 -3.32 20.29 -12.26
N GLN A 115 -2.50 21.09 -12.99
CA GLN A 115 -2.53 21.06 -14.46
C GLN A 115 -2.13 19.69 -15.01
N LEU A 116 -1.09 19.05 -14.44
CA LEU A 116 -0.62 17.73 -14.87
C LEU A 116 -1.70 16.66 -14.70
N LEU A 117 -2.43 16.70 -13.57
CA LEU A 117 -3.45 15.74 -13.19
C LEU A 117 -4.83 16.04 -13.80
N ASP A 118 -5.05 17.27 -14.30
CA ASP A 118 -6.34 17.76 -14.78
C ASP A 118 -7.46 17.69 -13.72
N ILE A 119 -7.15 18.08 -12.49
CA ILE A 119 -8.09 18.07 -11.36
C ILE A 119 -8.14 19.41 -10.63
N SER A 120 -9.22 19.64 -9.88
CA SER A 120 -9.35 20.83 -9.03
C SER A 120 -8.50 20.73 -7.74
N ALA A 121 -8.30 21.86 -7.07
CA ALA A 121 -7.60 21.90 -5.79
C ALA A 121 -8.40 21.17 -4.70
N GLU A 122 -9.72 21.24 -4.75
CA GLU A 122 -10.64 20.56 -3.84
C GLU A 122 -10.54 19.03 -3.99
N GLU A 123 -10.46 18.56 -5.24
CA GLU A 123 -10.30 17.15 -5.54
C GLU A 123 -8.94 16.62 -5.09
N LEU A 124 -7.85 17.36 -5.33
CA LEU A 124 -6.53 16.97 -4.83
C LEU A 124 -6.51 16.93 -3.30
N ALA A 125 -7.11 17.93 -2.63
CA ALA A 125 -7.20 17.95 -1.17
C ALA A 125 -7.99 16.76 -0.62
N PHE A 126 -9.09 16.39 -1.28
CA PHE A 126 -9.86 15.19 -0.95
C PHE A 126 -9.00 13.92 -1.11
N ARG A 127 -8.35 13.73 -2.25
CA ARG A 127 -7.49 12.55 -2.52
C ARG A 127 -6.34 12.45 -1.52
N LEU A 128 -5.65 13.54 -1.23
CA LEU A 128 -4.57 13.56 -0.24
C LEU A 128 -5.01 13.09 1.15
N ARG A 129 -6.27 13.31 1.52
CA ARG A 129 -6.82 12.94 2.83
C ARG A 129 -7.46 11.55 2.85
N GLU A 130 -8.20 11.18 1.79
CA GLU A 130 -9.06 9.99 1.79
C GLU A 130 -8.41 8.77 1.09
N ASP A 131 -7.37 8.96 0.27
CA ASP A 131 -6.69 7.85 -0.42
C ASP A 131 -5.65 7.17 0.47
N ASP A 132 -6.12 6.35 1.42
CA ASP A 132 -5.30 5.53 2.32
C ASP A 132 -4.08 6.29 2.85
N PHE A 133 -4.33 7.47 3.44
CA PHE A 133 -3.30 8.32 4.06
C PHE A 133 -2.25 8.86 3.08
N LEU A 134 -2.62 9.15 1.84
CA LEU A 134 -1.69 9.58 0.81
C LEU A 134 -0.81 10.76 1.25
N TYR A 135 -1.38 11.77 1.95
CA TYR A 135 -0.58 12.91 2.43
C TYR A 135 0.48 12.50 3.47
N ILE A 136 0.15 11.55 4.35
CA ILE A 136 1.11 10.97 5.32
C ILE A 136 2.20 10.20 4.57
N LYS A 137 1.83 9.41 3.56
CA LYS A 137 2.78 8.68 2.70
C LYS A 137 3.71 9.63 1.93
N LEU A 138 3.28 10.86 1.67
CA LEU A 138 4.11 11.93 1.09
C LEU A 138 4.89 12.75 2.14
N GLY A 139 4.82 12.36 3.43
CA GLY A 139 5.56 12.96 4.54
C GLY A 139 4.84 14.10 5.25
N SER A 140 3.53 14.26 5.06
CA SER A 140 2.73 15.37 5.60
C SER A 140 3.33 16.75 5.31
N LEU A 141 4.01 16.85 4.19
CA LEU A 141 4.81 18.01 3.80
C LEU A 141 4.81 18.14 2.27
N LYS A 142 4.49 19.33 1.75
CA LYS A 142 4.76 19.71 0.35
C LYS A 142 5.98 20.63 0.31
N PRO A 143 7.11 20.21 -0.32
CA PRO A 143 8.28 21.09 -0.43
C PRO A 143 8.02 22.28 -1.36
N THR A 144 8.81 23.36 -1.17
CA THR A 144 8.77 24.54 -2.02
C THR A 144 9.43 24.24 -3.37
N CYS A 145 8.64 23.83 -4.36
CA CYS A 145 9.09 23.61 -5.72
C CYS A 145 8.94 24.90 -6.54
N GLN A 146 9.97 25.25 -7.34
CA GLN A 146 9.88 26.34 -8.28
C GLN A 146 9.11 25.93 -9.54
N PRO A 147 8.33 26.81 -10.17
CA PRO A 147 7.68 26.52 -11.44
C PRO A 147 8.70 26.11 -12.50
N VAL A 148 8.45 24.96 -13.15
CA VAL A 148 9.29 24.46 -14.24
C VAL A 148 8.71 24.97 -15.55
N LYS A 149 9.52 25.71 -16.31
CA LYS A 149 9.11 26.25 -17.61
C LYS A 149 10.12 25.86 -18.68
N TYR A 150 9.61 25.58 -19.86
CA TYR A 150 10.44 25.33 -21.02
C TYR A 150 11.32 26.55 -21.36
N ALA A 151 12.60 26.26 -21.55
CA ALA A 151 13.55 27.12 -22.19
C ALA A 151 14.45 26.26 -23.08
N PRO A 152 14.94 26.75 -24.20
CA PRO A 152 15.88 25.99 -25.01
C PRO A 152 17.09 25.55 -24.18
N PRO A 153 17.44 24.24 -24.15
CA PRO A 153 18.52 23.73 -23.34
C PRO A 153 19.86 24.42 -23.63
N SER A 154 20.59 24.79 -22.58
CA SER A 154 21.95 25.34 -22.68
C SER A 154 22.93 24.31 -23.28
N ALA A 155 24.12 24.73 -23.65
CA ALA A 155 25.17 23.84 -24.14
C ALA A 155 25.56 22.78 -23.11
N ASP A 156 25.62 23.18 -21.81
CA ASP A 156 25.88 22.27 -20.70
C ASP A 156 24.75 21.25 -20.49
N ALA A 157 23.49 21.72 -20.51
CA ALA A 157 22.33 20.83 -20.40
C ALA A 157 22.30 19.79 -21.53
N LYS A 158 22.60 20.21 -22.77
CA LYS A 158 22.71 19.29 -23.91
C LYS A 158 23.82 18.25 -23.75
N ALA A 159 25.01 18.69 -23.27
CA ALA A 159 26.12 17.78 -23.02
C ALA A 159 25.79 16.73 -21.93
N ARG A 160 25.08 17.15 -20.87
CA ARG A 160 24.64 16.26 -19.79
C ARG A 160 23.53 15.34 -20.24
N ALA A 161 22.56 15.80 -21.04
CA ALA A 161 21.52 14.94 -21.63
C ALA A 161 22.15 13.88 -22.55
N GLU A 162 23.15 14.24 -23.36
CA GLU A 162 23.93 13.32 -24.20
C GLU A 162 24.70 12.29 -23.35
N ALA A 163 25.23 12.66 -22.18
CA ALA A 163 25.87 11.72 -21.26
C ALA A 163 24.86 10.71 -20.70
N ILE A 164 23.65 11.15 -20.36
CA ILE A 164 22.54 10.25 -19.95
C ILE A 164 22.20 9.29 -21.12
N ARG A 165 22.06 9.80 -22.34
CA ARG A 165 21.77 8.98 -23.52
C ARG A 165 22.79 7.87 -23.70
N LYS A 166 24.09 8.16 -23.53
CA LYS A 166 25.15 7.14 -23.60
C LYS A 166 25.01 6.06 -22.54
N VAL A 167 24.64 6.43 -21.31
CA VAL A 167 24.34 5.46 -20.24
C VAL A 167 23.17 4.57 -20.63
N VAL A 168 22.08 5.15 -21.12
CA VAL A 168 20.88 4.43 -21.57
C VAL A 168 21.25 3.46 -22.71
N GLU A 169 21.96 3.93 -23.73
CA GLU A 169 22.42 3.10 -24.86
C GLU A 169 23.33 1.96 -24.40
N GLN A 170 24.25 2.22 -23.47
CA GLN A 170 25.18 1.23 -22.94
C GLN A 170 24.46 0.10 -22.17
N HIS A 171 23.50 0.45 -21.30
CA HIS A 171 22.89 -0.53 -20.41
C HIS A 171 21.63 -1.18 -20.98
N PHE A 172 20.90 -0.50 -21.85
CA PHE A 172 19.63 -0.98 -22.39
C PHE A 172 19.65 -1.24 -23.88
N GLY A 173 20.38 -0.43 -24.66
CA GLY A 173 20.39 -0.58 -26.12
C GLY A 173 18.97 -0.59 -26.70
N GLU A 174 18.67 -1.64 -27.49
CA GLU A 174 17.35 -1.83 -28.10
C GLU A 174 16.25 -2.28 -27.13
N ARG A 175 16.62 -2.72 -25.91
CA ARG A 175 15.65 -3.23 -24.90
C ARG A 175 14.60 -2.18 -24.49
N LEU A 176 15.03 -0.91 -24.41
CA LEU A 176 14.11 0.17 -24.02
C LEU A 176 13.04 0.47 -25.08
N ALA A 177 13.34 0.20 -26.34
CA ALA A 177 12.43 0.39 -27.47
C ALA A 177 11.54 -0.83 -27.75
N GLN A 178 11.74 -1.95 -27.06
CA GLN A 178 10.89 -3.13 -27.23
C GLN A 178 9.50 -2.90 -26.63
N PRO A 179 8.46 -3.55 -27.17
CA PRO A 179 7.12 -3.48 -26.62
C PRO A 179 7.11 -3.88 -25.14
N GLN A 180 6.46 -3.08 -24.34
CA GLN A 180 6.28 -3.31 -22.90
C GLN A 180 4.80 -3.63 -22.63
N GLU A 181 4.53 -4.47 -21.63
CA GLU A 181 3.17 -4.64 -21.14
C GLU A 181 2.66 -3.29 -20.60
N PRO A 182 1.51 -2.78 -21.10
CA PRO A 182 0.96 -1.50 -20.65
C PRO A 182 0.73 -1.49 -19.13
N ARG A 183 1.02 -0.39 -18.47
CA ARG A 183 0.68 -0.26 -17.03
C ARG A 183 -0.83 -0.45 -16.85
N PHE A 184 -1.22 -1.15 -15.77
CA PHE A 184 -2.59 -1.58 -15.51
C PHE A 184 -3.19 -2.59 -16.51
N ALA A 185 -2.41 -3.29 -17.33
CA ALA A 185 -2.93 -4.30 -18.26
C ALA A 185 -3.78 -5.39 -17.57
N PHE A 186 -3.46 -5.71 -16.30
CA PHE A 186 -4.25 -6.64 -15.50
C PHE A 186 -5.71 -6.17 -15.28
N ILE A 187 -6.02 -4.87 -15.38
CA ILE A 187 -7.40 -4.36 -15.28
C ILE A 187 -8.23 -4.89 -16.45
N GLU A 188 -7.68 -4.86 -17.68
CA GLU A 188 -8.36 -5.42 -18.85
C GLU A 188 -8.56 -6.94 -18.72
N GLU A 189 -7.54 -7.64 -18.20
CA GLU A 189 -7.62 -9.09 -17.94
C GLU A 189 -8.79 -9.41 -16.99
N PHE A 190 -8.86 -8.74 -15.84
CA PHE A 190 -9.91 -8.95 -14.84
C PHE A 190 -11.29 -8.41 -15.27
N SER A 191 -11.36 -7.54 -16.26
CA SER A 191 -12.62 -6.97 -16.77
C SER A 191 -13.29 -7.81 -17.85
N LYS A 192 -12.67 -8.91 -18.28
CA LYS A 192 -13.29 -9.86 -19.20
C LYS A 192 -14.53 -10.50 -18.55
N PRO A 193 -15.53 -10.91 -19.35
CA PRO A 193 -16.61 -11.75 -18.82
C PRO A 193 -16.05 -13.03 -18.22
N ALA A 194 -16.57 -13.42 -17.05
CA ALA A 194 -16.14 -14.65 -16.39
C ALA A 194 -16.26 -15.86 -17.32
N SER A 195 -15.23 -16.70 -17.35
CA SER A 195 -15.23 -17.91 -18.15
C SER A 195 -16.29 -18.92 -17.68
N ALA A 196 -16.85 -19.70 -18.62
CA ALA A 196 -17.88 -20.70 -18.29
C ALA A 196 -17.40 -21.76 -17.28
N GLU A 197 -16.08 -22.04 -17.26
CA GLU A 197 -15.47 -22.96 -16.30
C GLU A 197 -15.51 -22.42 -14.85
N GLY A 198 -15.47 -21.09 -14.66
CA GLY A 198 -15.64 -20.45 -13.35
C GLY A 198 -17.10 -20.46 -12.84
N GLN A 199 -18.08 -20.61 -13.72
CA GLN A 199 -19.51 -20.56 -13.37
C GLN A 199 -20.06 -21.90 -12.84
N GLU A 200 -19.49 -23.05 -13.23
CA GLU A 200 -19.97 -24.37 -12.80
C GLU A 200 -19.66 -24.72 -11.34
N THR A 201 -18.75 -23.98 -10.68
CA THR A 201 -18.34 -24.26 -9.29
C THR A 201 -19.00 -23.35 -8.25
N THR A 202 -19.89 -22.44 -8.64
CA THR A 202 -20.54 -21.51 -7.72
C THR A 202 -21.62 -22.18 -6.87
N LYS A 203 -21.19 -22.87 -5.82
CA LYS A 203 -22.07 -23.16 -4.69
C LYS A 203 -22.47 -21.81 -4.09
N ALA A 204 -23.78 -21.54 -4.02
CA ALA A 204 -24.26 -20.33 -3.35
C ALA A 204 -23.64 -20.28 -1.95
N ALA A 205 -23.11 -19.10 -1.55
CA ALA A 205 -22.57 -18.92 -0.21
C ALA A 205 -23.65 -19.28 0.80
N SER A 206 -23.39 -20.27 1.66
CA SER A 206 -24.30 -20.57 2.78
C SER A 206 -23.97 -19.62 3.93
N ASP A 207 -24.98 -19.21 4.70
CA ASP A 207 -24.78 -18.37 5.89
C ASP A 207 -23.93 -19.07 6.97
N ASP A 208 -23.75 -20.39 6.86
CA ASP A 208 -22.91 -21.22 7.74
C ASP A 208 -21.44 -21.31 7.28
N GLU A 209 -21.08 -20.74 6.12
CA GLU A 209 -19.70 -20.74 5.63
C GLU A 209 -18.86 -19.73 6.41
N GLN A 210 -17.64 -20.12 6.85
CA GLN A 210 -16.70 -19.20 7.48
C GLN A 210 -16.49 -17.96 6.59
N LEU A 211 -16.65 -16.75 7.15
CA LEU A 211 -16.44 -15.51 6.42
C LEU A 211 -14.98 -15.40 5.96
N ARG A 212 -14.75 -15.20 4.66
CA ARG A 212 -13.45 -14.94 4.03
C ARG A 212 -13.58 -13.75 3.10
N PHE A 213 -13.19 -12.58 3.56
CA PHE A 213 -13.36 -11.35 2.78
C PHE A 213 -12.05 -10.61 2.52
N ILE A 214 -11.96 -9.96 1.36
CA ILE A 214 -10.71 -9.39 0.82
C ILE A 214 -10.97 -8.05 0.14
N PHE A 215 -9.94 -7.20 0.03
CA PHE A 215 -9.98 -5.99 -0.78
C PHE A 215 -9.73 -6.31 -2.26
N SER A 216 -10.10 -5.39 -3.15
CA SER A 216 -9.89 -5.55 -4.58
C SER A 216 -8.44 -5.27 -4.99
N TYR A 217 -7.95 -6.04 -5.95
CA TYR A 217 -6.69 -5.72 -6.65
C TYR A 217 -6.85 -4.60 -7.69
N CYS A 218 -8.09 -4.29 -8.10
CA CYS A 218 -8.42 -3.30 -9.14
C CYS A 218 -8.98 -1.98 -8.59
N ALA A 219 -9.25 -1.88 -7.28
CA ALA A 219 -9.91 -0.71 -6.71
C ALA A 219 -9.02 0.52 -6.67
N ILE A 220 -9.67 1.70 -6.75
CA ILE A 220 -9.17 2.96 -6.23
C ILE A 220 -9.70 3.09 -4.79
N PHE A 221 -8.85 3.44 -3.84
CA PHE A 221 -9.24 3.39 -2.43
C PHE A 221 -10.21 4.50 -2.05
N GLY A 222 -9.97 5.76 -2.44
CA GLY A 222 -10.66 6.94 -1.94
C GLY A 222 -12.19 6.95 -2.18
N ASP A 223 -12.65 7.40 -3.35
CA ASP A 223 -14.07 7.41 -3.75
C ASP A 223 -14.32 6.51 -4.97
N ALA A 224 -14.26 5.20 -4.74
CA ALA A 224 -14.42 4.19 -5.79
C ALA A 224 -15.85 4.15 -6.39
N LEU A 225 -16.79 4.89 -5.82
CA LEU A 225 -18.18 4.96 -6.29
C LEU A 225 -18.47 6.25 -7.10
N SER A 226 -17.51 7.18 -7.20
CA SER A 226 -17.71 8.45 -7.92
C SER A 226 -17.73 8.29 -9.43
N ASP A 227 -16.94 7.36 -9.96
CA ASP A 227 -16.82 7.10 -11.38
C ASP A 227 -17.19 5.65 -11.71
N PRO A 228 -18.33 5.39 -12.36
CA PRO A 228 -18.78 4.04 -12.69
C PRO A 228 -17.88 3.31 -13.70
N THR A 229 -16.94 4.01 -14.37
CA THR A 229 -15.98 3.39 -15.28
C THR A 229 -14.79 2.77 -14.54
N LEU A 230 -14.57 3.16 -13.28
CA LEU A 230 -13.48 2.66 -12.44
C LEU A 230 -13.97 1.49 -11.58
N ASP A 231 -14.43 0.42 -12.23
CA ASP A 231 -15.01 -0.74 -11.56
C ASP A 231 -14.02 -1.39 -10.57
N PRO A 232 -14.29 -1.38 -9.25
CA PRO A 232 -13.41 -1.97 -8.26
C PRO A 232 -13.49 -3.51 -8.24
N TYR A 233 -14.59 -4.10 -8.69
CA TYR A 233 -14.81 -5.54 -8.66
C TYR A 233 -15.35 -6.05 -10.00
N PRO A 234 -14.50 -6.08 -11.04
CA PRO A 234 -14.89 -6.61 -12.35
C PRO A 234 -15.18 -8.12 -12.28
N ASP A 235 -15.93 -8.60 -13.26
CA ASP A 235 -16.59 -9.90 -13.23
C ASP A 235 -15.62 -11.09 -13.15
N GLU A 236 -14.53 -11.07 -13.93
CA GLU A 236 -13.51 -12.13 -13.88
C GLU A 236 -12.74 -12.13 -12.55
N LEU A 237 -12.45 -10.95 -11.97
CA LEU A 237 -11.82 -10.88 -10.64
C LEU A 237 -12.70 -11.56 -9.58
N LEU A 238 -14.01 -11.28 -9.58
CA LEU A 238 -14.95 -11.91 -8.66
C LEU A 238 -15.01 -13.43 -8.85
N ALA A 239 -15.05 -13.90 -10.09
CA ALA A 239 -15.02 -15.32 -10.40
C ALA A 239 -13.75 -16.00 -9.88
N GLN A 240 -12.59 -15.42 -10.14
CA GLN A 240 -11.32 -15.96 -9.67
C GLN A 240 -11.18 -15.94 -8.15
N LEU A 241 -11.64 -14.88 -7.48
CA LEU A 241 -11.66 -14.81 -6.02
C LEU A 241 -12.59 -15.91 -5.44
N ARG A 242 -13.77 -16.09 -6.03
CA ARG A 242 -14.69 -17.16 -5.58
C ARG A 242 -14.09 -18.55 -5.78
N ALA A 243 -13.46 -18.82 -6.90
CA ALA A 243 -12.78 -20.09 -7.16
C ALA A 243 -11.66 -20.40 -6.14
N ARG A 244 -11.14 -19.37 -5.45
CA ARG A 244 -10.16 -19.48 -4.37
C ARG A 244 -10.77 -19.38 -2.97
N GLY A 245 -12.09 -19.58 -2.87
CA GLY A 245 -12.82 -19.68 -1.61
C GLY A 245 -13.13 -18.35 -0.92
N VAL A 246 -12.99 -17.22 -1.59
CA VAL A 246 -13.44 -15.92 -1.10
C VAL A 246 -14.95 -15.83 -1.19
N ASN A 247 -15.63 -15.38 -0.13
CA ASN A 247 -17.09 -15.22 -0.08
C ASN A 247 -17.51 -13.80 0.32
N GLY A 248 -16.54 -12.90 0.52
CA GLY A 248 -16.76 -11.49 0.80
C GLY A 248 -15.72 -10.60 0.17
N VAL A 249 -16.12 -9.40 -0.22
CA VAL A 249 -15.23 -8.32 -0.64
C VAL A 249 -15.60 -7.04 0.10
N TRP A 250 -14.66 -6.09 0.22
CA TRP A 250 -14.94 -4.87 0.94
C TRP A 250 -14.53 -3.61 0.20
N LEU A 251 -15.16 -2.49 0.54
CA LEU A 251 -14.97 -1.20 -0.07
C LEU A 251 -14.92 -0.10 0.98
N HIS A 252 -13.98 0.83 0.87
CA HIS A 252 -13.97 2.06 1.67
C HIS A 252 -15.11 2.98 1.23
N THR A 253 -15.83 3.55 2.20
CA THR A 253 -16.92 4.49 1.95
C THR A 253 -16.97 5.57 3.01
N VAL A 254 -17.51 6.73 2.63
CA VAL A 254 -17.76 7.87 3.52
C VAL A 254 -19.26 8.13 3.58
N LEU A 255 -19.87 7.93 4.75
CA LEU A 255 -21.34 7.94 4.90
C LEU A 255 -22.00 9.26 4.45
N ARG A 256 -21.35 10.42 4.68
CA ARG A 256 -21.90 11.71 4.25
C ARG A 256 -22.02 11.86 2.72
N GLN A 257 -21.33 10.98 1.94
CA GLN A 257 -21.45 10.91 0.47
C GLN A 257 -22.52 9.91 0.02
N LEU A 258 -22.98 9.01 0.91
CA LEU A 258 -23.93 7.95 0.59
C LEU A 258 -25.34 8.21 1.16
N ALA A 259 -25.46 9.07 2.16
CA ALA A 259 -26.73 9.27 2.85
C ALA A 259 -27.01 10.76 3.12
N PRO A 260 -28.28 11.19 3.07
CA PRO A 260 -28.66 12.56 3.42
C PRO A 260 -28.42 12.82 4.90
N GLY A 261 -28.09 14.07 5.23
CA GLY A 261 -27.85 14.49 6.61
C GLY A 261 -29.10 14.98 7.37
N GLY A 262 -30.25 15.05 6.69
CA GLY A 262 -31.48 15.57 7.25
C GLY A 262 -31.37 17.03 7.64
N GLU A 263 -32.13 17.43 8.68
CA GLU A 263 -32.14 18.81 9.17
C GLU A 263 -30.80 19.19 9.86
N ALA A 264 -30.14 18.22 10.50
CA ALA A 264 -28.93 18.49 11.26
C ALA A 264 -27.71 18.78 10.33
N PHE A 265 -27.67 18.15 9.17
CA PHE A 265 -26.53 18.21 8.23
C PHE A 265 -27.02 18.34 6.77
N PRO A 266 -27.72 19.45 6.41
CA PRO A 266 -28.34 19.58 5.08
C PRO A 266 -27.36 19.49 3.91
N GLU A 267 -26.07 19.69 4.14
CA GLU A 267 -24.99 19.58 3.15
C GLU A 267 -24.54 18.13 2.86
N PHE A 268 -24.99 17.13 3.65
CA PHE A 268 -24.63 15.73 3.41
C PHE A 268 -25.55 15.07 2.38
N GLY A 269 -25.03 14.10 1.66
CA GLY A 269 -25.77 13.33 0.67
C GLY A 269 -25.72 13.87 -0.75
N GLU A 270 -24.92 14.89 -1.03
CA GLU A 270 -24.73 15.38 -2.39
C GLU A 270 -24.14 14.26 -3.29
N GLY A 271 -24.82 13.98 -4.42
CA GLY A 271 -24.44 12.91 -5.34
C GLY A 271 -24.66 11.48 -4.83
N SER A 272 -25.27 11.28 -3.66
CA SER A 272 -25.48 9.96 -3.04
C SER A 272 -26.25 8.98 -3.93
N ALA A 273 -27.28 9.43 -4.65
CA ALA A 273 -28.10 8.58 -5.50
C ALA A 273 -27.27 7.90 -6.62
N ALA A 274 -26.32 8.62 -7.21
CA ALA A 274 -25.44 8.07 -8.23
C ALA A 274 -24.49 7.02 -7.63
N ARG A 275 -23.84 7.32 -6.50
CA ARG A 275 -22.96 6.37 -5.78
C ARG A 275 -23.69 5.12 -5.33
N LEU A 276 -24.90 5.26 -4.79
CA LEU A 276 -25.73 4.12 -4.37
C LEU A 276 -26.15 3.26 -5.57
N ALA A 277 -26.38 3.85 -6.74
CA ALA A 277 -26.66 3.10 -7.97
C ALA A 277 -25.46 2.24 -8.40
N VAL A 278 -24.24 2.80 -8.34
CA VAL A 278 -22.99 2.06 -8.62
C VAL A 278 -22.81 0.93 -7.59
N LEU A 279 -22.98 1.22 -6.31
CA LEU A 279 -22.87 0.23 -5.23
C LEU A 279 -23.88 -0.91 -5.40
N ARG A 280 -25.13 -0.62 -5.78
CA ARG A 280 -26.18 -1.63 -6.03
C ARG A 280 -25.77 -2.57 -7.18
N GLN A 281 -25.29 -2.03 -8.29
CA GLN A 281 -24.82 -2.84 -9.41
C GLN A 281 -23.66 -3.75 -9.02
N MET A 282 -22.73 -3.25 -8.20
CA MET A 282 -21.62 -4.03 -7.67
C MET A 282 -22.10 -5.17 -6.75
N VAL A 283 -23.03 -4.90 -5.83
CA VAL A 283 -23.62 -5.91 -4.93
C VAL A 283 -24.36 -6.99 -5.71
N GLU A 284 -25.13 -6.60 -6.73
CA GLU A 284 -25.83 -7.54 -7.61
C GLU A 284 -24.85 -8.41 -8.40
N ARG A 285 -23.75 -7.82 -8.93
CA ARG A 285 -22.70 -8.57 -9.66
C ARG A 285 -21.97 -9.53 -8.72
N ALA A 286 -21.48 -9.07 -7.58
CA ALA A 286 -20.82 -9.92 -6.58
C ALA A 286 -21.73 -11.06 -6.13
N GLY A 287 -23.03 -10.78 -5.94
CA GLY A 287 -24.04 -11.76 -5.57
C GLY A 287 -24.20 -12.91 -6.59
N ARG A 288 -24.02 -12.66 -7.90
CA ARG A 288 -24.01 -13.71 -8.93
C ARG A 288 -22.88 -14.72 -8.73
N HIS A 289 -21.77 -14.30 -8.15
CA HIS A 289 -20.64 -15.16 -7.80
C HIS A 289 -20.70 -15.71 -6.37
N GLY A 290 -21.81 -15.49 -5.65
CA GLY A 290 -21.93 -15.91 -4.24
C GLY A 290 -21.02 -15.12 -3.29
N ILE A 291 -20.65 -13.89 -3.65
CA ILE A 291 -19.80 -13.00 -2.87
C ILE A 291 -20.65 -11.86 -2.29
N LYS A 292 -20.47 -11.54 -1.01
CA LYS A 292 -21.11 -10.39 -0.35
C LYS A 292 -20.18 -9.19 -0.32
N VAL A 293 -20.73 -7.99 -0.41
CA VAL A 293 -19.99 -6.73 -0.30
C VAL A 293 -20.12 -6.19 1.12
N TYR A 294 -18.99 -5.81 1.73
CA TYR A 294 -18.88 -5.20 3.05
C TYR A 294 -18.38 -3.76 2.91
N LEU A 295 -18.92 -2.84 3.69
CA LEU A 295 -18.45 -1.45 3.69
C LEU A 295 -17.50 -1.21 4.85
N TYR A 296 -16.35 -0.62 4.55
CA TYR A 296 -15.45 -0.09 5.56
C TYR A 296 -15.92 1.30 5.99
N LEU A 297 -16.22 1.45 7.27
CA LEU A 297 -16.67 2.68 7.89
C LEU A 297 -15.63 3.19 8.89
N ASN A 298 -15.10 4.37 8.61
CA ASN A 298 -14.22 5.11 9.50
C ASN A 298 -14.97 6.40 9.92
N GLU A 299 -16.06 6.24 10.69
CA GLU A 299 -17.07 7.24 10.97
C GLU A 299 -17.20 7.55 12.48
N PRO A 300 -17.78 8.73 12.82
CA PRO A 300 -18.06 9.88 11.94
C PRO A 300 -16.75 10.56 11.52
N ARG A 301 -16.66 10.99 10.26
CA ARG A 301 -15.46 11.70 9.79
C ARG A 301 -15.36 13.08 10.42
N ALA A 302 -14.14 13.50 10.77
CA ALA A 302 -13.89 14.87 11.20
C ALA A 302 -14.27 15.86 10.10
N MET A 303 -14.72 17.04 10.51
CA MET A 303 -15.14 18.13 9.63
C MET A 303 -14.22 19.34 9.82
N PRO A 304 -14.05 20.19 8.78
CA PRO A 304 -13.34 21.46 8.94
C PRO A 304 -13.98 22.30 10.06
N LEU A 305 -13.18 23.04 10.82
CA LEU A 305 -13.70 23.83 11.97
C LEU A 305 -14.81 24.80 11.58
N ALA A 306 -14.76 25.38 10.36
CA ALA A 306 -15.83 26.24 9.84
C ALA A 306 -17.20 25.56 9.75
N PHE A 307 -17.24 24.23 9.60
CA PHE A 307 -18.49 23.46 9.63
C PHE A 307 -19.26 23.62 10.96
N PHE A 308 -18.53 23.86 12.04
CA PHE A 308 -19.10 23.98 13.39
C PHE A 308 -19.52 25.41 13.77
N ASP A 309 -19.32 26.41 12.90
CA ASP A 309 -19.73 27.80 13.19
C ASP A 309 -21.24 27.93 13.46
N SER A 310 -22.05 27.14 12.74
CA SER A 310 -23.50 27.09 12.91
C SER A 310 -24.00 26.00 13.88
N ARG A 311 -23.11 25.13 14.37
CA ARG A 311 -23.45 23.99 15.26
C ARG A 311 -22.33 23.70 16.28
N PRO A 312 -21.93 24.71 17.08
CA PRO A 312 -20.76 24.58 17.97
C PRO A 312 -20.95 23.49 19.05
N GLU A 313 -22.18 23.12 19.39
CA GLU A 313 -22.51 22.06 20.35
C GLU A 313 -22.16 20.65 19.85
N MET A 314 -21.99 20.47 18.55
CA MET A 314 -21.62 19.19 17.97
C MET A 314 -20.10 19.00 17.84
N LEU A 315 -19.33 20.07 18.09
CA LEU A 315 -17.86 20.02 18.03
C LEU A 315 -17.29 19.23 19.20
N GLY A 316 -16.55 18.17 18.87
CA GLY A 316 -15.77 17.38 19.81
C GLY A 316 -14.34 17.87 19.96
N VAL A 317 -13.38 16.93 19.92
CA VAL A 317 -11.93 17.22 19.91
C VAL A 317 -11.54 17.97 18.65
N ARG A 318 -10.54 18.86 18.79
CA ARG A 318 -9.95 19.60 17.67
C ARG A 318 -8.56 19.07 17.36
N GLU A 319 -8.25 18.94 16.07
CA GLU A 319 -6.92 18.58 15.59
C GLU A 319 -6.61 19.37 14.31
N GLY A 320 -5.62 20.23 14.37
CA GLY A 320 -5.31 21.15 13.26
C GLY A 320 -6.50 22.04 12.94
N ASP A 321 -6.92 22.05 11.70
CA ASP A 321 -8.07 22.80 11.17
C ASP A 321 -9.37 21.99 11.11
N HIS A 322 -9.41 20.79 11.71
CA HIS A 322 -10.56 19.90 11.77
C HIS A 322 -11.05 19.66 13.20
N GLY A 323 -12.29 19.24 13.33
CA GLY A 323 -12.91 18.81 14.59
C GLY A 323 -13.70 17.52 14.42
N ALA A 324 -13.67 16.68 15.45
CA ALA A 324 -14.50 15.48 15.49
C ALA A 324 -15.98 15.85 15.65
N LEU A 325 -16.88 15.17 14.94
CA LEU A 325 -18.29 15.15 15.25
C LEU A 325 -18.51 14.38 16.56
N CYS A 326 -18.94 15.08 17.61
CA CYS A 326 -19.07 14.48 18.94
C CYS A 326 -20.22 13.48 18.99
N THR A 327 -19.91 12.18 19.11
CA THR A 327 -20.93 11.13 19.18
C THR A 327 -21.75 11.16 20.47
N SER A 328 -21.31 11.90 21.51
CA SER A 328 -22.16 12.18 22.69
C SER A 328 -23.35 13.13 22.37
N HIS A 329 -23.33 13.83 21.23
CA HIS A 329 -24.46 14.63 20.81
C HIS A 329 -25.54 13.77 20.14
N PRO A 330 -26.82 13.82 20.60
CA PRO A 330 -27.87 12.92 20.10
C PRO A 330 -28.11 13.02 18.59
N ALA A 331 -28.03 14.22 18.00
CA ALA A 331 -28.24 14.39 16.56
C ALA A 331 -27.17 13.74 15.71
N VAL A 332 -25.91 13.66 16.20
CA VAL A 332 -24.81 12.95 15.51
C VAL A 332 -25.08 11.45 15.51
N ARG A 333 -25.47 10.87 16.65
CA ARG A 333 -25.84 9.45 16.73
C ARG A 333 -27.05 9.10 15.89
N GLN A 334 -28.09 9.94 15.95
CA GLN A 334 -29.30 9.72 15.16
C GLN A 334 -28.98 9.75 13.68
N TRP A 335 -28.17 10.71 13.23
CA TRP A 335 -27.71 10.75 11.83
C TRP A 335 -26.94 9.50 11.45
N LEU A 336 -25.99 9.02 12.28
CA LEU A 336 -25.24 7.78 12.00
C LEU A 336 -26.19 6.59 11.81
N THR A 337 -27.16 6.43 12.71
CA THR A 337 -28.17 5.36 12.62
C THR A 337 -28.99 5.47 11.34
N ASP A 338 -29.48 6.67 11.02
CA ASP A 338 -30.31 6.90 9.84
C ASP A 338 -29.53 6.79 8.54
N ALA A 339 -28.27 7.24 8.52
CA ALA A 339 -27.40 7.13 7.36
C ALA A 339 -27.06 5.67 7.04
N VAL A 340 -26.70 4.88 8.05
CA VAL A 340 -26.44 3.46 7.88
C VAL A 340 -27.71 2.74 7.39
N ALA A 341 -28.85 2.98 8.02
CA ALA A 341 -30.12 2.38 7.60
C ALA A 341 -30.47 2.78 6.16
N HIS A 342 -30.30 4.06 5.78
CA HIS A 342 -30.53 4.52 4.42
C HIS A 342 -29.70 3.72 3.40
N VAL A 343 -28.41 3.51 3.66
CA VAL A 343 -27.54 2.74 2.76
C VAL A 343 -28.02 1.29 2.62
N PHE A 344 -28.39 0.63 3.71
CA PHE A 344 -28.89 -0.76 3.66
C PHE A 344 -30.29 -0.87 3.03
N HIS A 345 -31.12 0.15 3.18
CA HIS A 345 -32.42 0.24 2.49
C HIS A 345 -32.23 0.37 0.97
N GLU A 346 -31.38 1.30 0.54
CA GLU A 346 -31.12 1.60 -0.88
C GLU A 346 -30.34 0.50 -1.60
N VAL A 347 -29.51 -0.26 -0.87
CA VAL A 347 -28.66 -1.31 -1.42
C VAL A 347 -28.89 -2.64 -0.69
N PRO A 348 -30.03 -3.31 -0.97
CA PRO A 348 -30.31 -4.61 -0.37
C PRO A 348 -29.27 -5.66 -0.85
N GLY A 349 -28.90 -6.57 0.04
CA GLY A 349 -27.94 -7.63 -0.26
C GLY A 349 -26.49 -7.34 0.18
N LEU A 350 -26.20 -6.16 0.75
CA LEU A 350 -24.94 -5.92 1.45
C LEU A 350 -24.69 -6.98 2.52
N GLY A 351 -23.44 -7.46 2.63
CA GLY A 351 -23.01 -8.44 3.62
C GLY A 351 -22.89 -7.88 5.03
N GLY A 352 -22.62 -6.60 5.12
CA GLY A 352 -22.40 -5.91 6.39
C GLY A 352 -21.46 -4.73 6.31
N VAL A 353 -20.98 -4.33 7.47
CA VAL A 353 -19.96 -3.27 7.63
C VAL A 353 -18.86 -3.74 8.54
N PHE A 354 -17.65 -3.20 8.35
CA PHE A 354 -16.63 -3.23 9.40
C PHE A 354 -16.16 -1.81 9.72
N THR A 355 -15.76 -1.59 10.97
CA THR A 355 -15.47 -0.25 11.49
C THR A 355 -14.03 -0.16 11.97
N ILE A 356 -13.37 0.98 11.72
CA ILE A 356 -12.17 1.40 12.46
C ILE A 356 -12.51 2.70 13.16
N THR A 357 -12.46 2.69 14.49
CA THR A 357 -12.89 3.83 15.32
C THR A 357 -11.72 4.65 15.87
N ALA A 358 -10.49 4.16 15.67
CA ALA A 358 -9.25 4.84 16.03
C ALA A 358 -8.21 4.50 14.96
N SER A 359 -7.98 5.40 14.03
CA SER A 359 -6.99 5.28 12.94
C SER A 359 -6.20 6.59 12.84
N GLU A 360 -5.49 6.79 11.75
CA GLU A 360 -4.81 8.04 11.43
C GLU A 360 -5.79 9.20 11.15
N ASN A 361 -7.06 8.88 10.85
CA ASN A 361 -8.11 9.88 10.70
C ASN A 361 -8.78 10.17 12.03
N LEU A 362 -8.96 11.45 12.32
CA LEU A 362 -9.80 11.87 13.43
C LEU A 362 -11.25 11.49 13.14
N THR A 363 -11.86 10.67 14.00
CA THR A 363 -13.25 10.22 13.88
C THR A 363 -14.09 10.64 15.07
N ASN A 364 -14.01 9.92 16.18
CA ASN A 364 -14.70 10.26 17.44
C ASN A 364 -13.74 10.91 18.43
N CYS A 365 -14.25 11.37 19.56
CA CYS A 365 -13.46 12.10 20.55
C CYS A 365 -12.37 11.26 21.24
N SER A 366 -12.44 9.92 21.20
CA SER A 366 -11.42 9.02 21.78
C SER A 366 -10.42 8.51 20.77
N SER A 367 -10.64 8.73 19.46
CA SER A 367 -9.83 8.12 18.41
C SER A 367 -8.32 8.38 18.53
N HIS A 368 -7.92 9.57 18.97
CA HIS A 368 -6.52 9.93 19.25
C HIS A 368 -6.23 10.15 20.75
N GLY A 369 -7.12 9.67 21.63
CA GLY A 369 -6.94 9.75 23.07
C GLY A 369 -7.03 11.16 23.66
N GLN A 370 -7.68 12.10 22.96
CA GLN A 370 -7.80 13.50 23.35
C GLN A 370 -9.19 13.84 23.93
N GLN A 371 -10.02 12.85 24.26
CA GLN A 371 -11.40 13.06 24.73
C GLN A 371 -11.51 14.03 25.91
N ALA A 372 -10.48 14.16 26.73
CA ALA A 372 -10.44 15.11 27.86
C ALA A 372 -10.58 16.58 27.42
N THR A 373 -10.32 16.91 26.14
CA THR A 373 -10.48 18.27 25.59
C THR A 373 -11.91 18.54 25.11
N CYS A 374 -12.74 17.51 24.94
CA CYS A 374 -14.12 17.65 24.52
C CYS A 374 -15.02 17.95 25.72
N PRO A 375 -15.86 19.01 25.71
CA PRO A 375 -16.74 19.36 26.85
C PRO A 375 -17.74 18.24 27.18
N HIS A 376 -18.14 17.42 26.22
CA HIS A 376 -19.11 16.35 26.39
C HIS A 376 -18.49 14.99 26.75
N CYS A 377 -17.22 14.77 26.36
CA CYS A 377 -16.57 13.45 26.50
C CYS A 377 -15.49 13.41 27.59
N LYS A 378 -15.13 14.55 28.20
CA LYS A 378 -13.99 14.66 29.13
C LYS A 378 -14.05 13.71 30.34
N GLU A 379 -15.26 13.40 30.81
CA GLU A 379 -15.48 12.49 31.94
C GLU A 379 -15.84 11.04 31.49
N ARG A 380 -15.83 10.77 30.17
CA ARG A 380 -16.20 9.48 29.61
C ARG A 380 -14.97 8.64 29.31
N THR A 381 -15.12 7.33 29.37
CA THR A 381 -14.07 6.38 28.98
C THR A 381 -14.05 6.15 27.45
N GLU A 382 -12.97 5.60 26.94
CA GLU A 382 -12.90 5.10 25.56
C GLU A 382 -14.03 4.11 25.27
N ALA A 383 -14.34 3.22 26.23
CA ALA A 383 -15.43 2.25 26.10
C ALA A 383 -16.79 2.90 25.94
N ASP A 384 -17.11 3.91 26.74
CA ASP A 384 -18.40 4.62 26.63
C ASP A 384 -18.60 5.22 25.23
N ILE A 385 -17.56 5.77 24.62
CA ILE A 385 -17.63 6.45 23.32
C ILE A 385 -17.69 5.44 22.17
N VAL A 386 -16.81 4.43 22.21
CA VAL A 386 -16.71 3.44 21.13
C VAL A 386 -17.92 2.50 21.11
N VAL A 387 -18.42 2.10 22.27
CA VAL A 387 -19.62 1.25 22.37
C VAL A 387 -20.86 1.99 21.86
N GLU A 388 -21.07 3.24 22.30
CA GLU A 388 -22.19 4.07 21.85
C GLU A 388 -22.19 4.30 20.32
N LEU A 389 -21.00 4.44 19.72
CA LEU A 389 -20.85 4.52 18.27
C LEU A 389 -21.31 3.21 17.59
N HIS A 390 -20.89 2.05 18.13
CA HIS A 390 -21.30 0.76 17.59
C HIS A 390 -22.78 0.49 17.77
N GLU A 391 -23.38 0.91 18.90
CA GLU A 391 -24.82 0.83 19.11
C GLU A 391 -25.62 1.59 18.03
N ALA A 392 -25.15 2.80 17.66
CA ALA A 392 -25.78 3.59 16.60
C ALA A 392 -25.67 2.89 15.21
N ILE A 393 -24.51 2.31 14.90
CA ILE A 393 -24.31 1.57 13.64
C ILE A 393 -25.14 0.29 13.62
N VAL A 394 -25.14 -0.49 14.69
CA VAL A 394 -25.94 -1.73 14.83
C VAL A 394 -27.43 -1.42 14.65
N ALA A 395 -27.94 -0.39 15.33
CA ALA A 395 -29.35 0.01 15.20
C ALA A 395 -29.73 0.37 13.74
N GLY A 396 -28.82 1.00 13.00
CA GLY A 396 -29.00 1.31 11.58
C GLY A 396 -29.04 0.05 10.71
N VAL A 397 -28.10 -0.87 10.91
CA VAL A 397 -28.04 -2.14 10.16
C VAL A 397 -29.24 -3.02 10.47
N GLU A 398 -29.54 -3.26 11.75
CA GLU A 398 -30.63 -4.15 12.19
C GLU A 398 -32.02 -3.68 11.72
N ARG A 399 -32.21 -2.37 11.54
CA ARG A 399 -33.47 -1.78 11.06
C ARG A 399 -33.82 -2.24 9.64
N GLU A 400 -32.85 -2.42 8.76
CA GLU A 400 -33.07 -2.73 7.34
C GLU A 400 -32.54 -4.12 6.93
N ALA A 401 -31.49 -4.60 7.59
CA ALA A 401 -30.80 -5.84 7.23
C ALA A 401 -30.35 -6.63 8.48
N PRO A 402 -31.25 -7.25 9.26
CA PRO A 402 -30.93 -7.87 10.55
C PRO A 402 -29.94 -9.05 10.47
N ASN A 403 -29.71 -9.60 9.28
CA ASN A 403 -28.73 -10.67 9.05
C ASN A 403 -27.37 -10.17 8.57
N ALA A 404 -27.23 -8.86 8.28
CA ALA A 404 -25.96 -8.29 7.88
C ALA A 404 -25.02 -8.16 9.11
N LYS A 405 -23.72 -8.33 8.86
CA LYS A 405 -22.72 -8.36 9.93
C LYS A 405 -22.21 -6.95 10.27
N VAL A 406 -22.09 -6.64 11.56
CA VAL A 406 -21.34 -5.49 12.04
C VAL A 406 -20.06 -6.01 12.69
N ILE A 407 -18.91 -5.63 12.13
CA ILE A 407 -17.61 -6.14 12.56
C ILE A 407 -16.80 -4.98 13.15
N ALA A 408 -16.61 -4.98 14.47
CA ALA A 408 -15.78 -4.00 15.15
C ALA A 408 -14.31 -4.41 15.06
N TYR A 409 -13.48 -3.59 14.43
CA TYR A 409 -12.05 -3.83 14.32
C TYR A 409 -11.31 -3.08 15.43
N ASP A 410 -10.59 -3.80 16.28
CA ASP A 410 -9.90 -3.28 17.45
C ASP A 410 -8.60 -2.51 17.13
N TRP A 411 -8.38 -2.18 15.85
CA TRP A 411 -7.28 -1.35 15.40
C TRP A 411 -7.26 -0.02 16.13
N GLY A 412 -6.10 0.37 16.65
CA GLY A 412 -5.91 1.64 17.35
C GLY A 412 -6.54 1.73 18.75
N TRP A 413 -7.33 0.74 19.19
CA TRP A 413 -7.86 0.76 20.55
C TRP A 413 -6.74 0.69 21.59
N GLY A 414 -6.85 1.57 22.58
CA GLY A 414 -5.84 1.74 23.60
C GLY A 414 -5.92 0.73 24.76
N ALA A 415 -5.49 1.16 25.93
CA ALA A 415 -5.51 0.33 27.13
C ALA A 415 -6.92 -0.06 27.58
N GLY A 416 -7.95 0.67 27.16
CA GLY A 416 -9.36 0.39 27.43
C GLY A 416 -9.99 -0.68 26.53
N SER A 417 -9.26 -1.28 25.58
CA SER A 417 -9.80 -2.23 24.61
C SER A 417 -10.58 -3.40 25.23
N ALA A 418 -10.10 -3.96 26.35
CA ALA A 418 -10.82 -5.03 27.04
C ALA A 418 -12.19 -4.58 27.57
N ASP A 419 -12.32 -3.35 28.02
CA ASP A 419 -13.58 -2.81 28.53
C ASP A 419 -14.54 -2.42 27.40
N VAL A 420 -14.01 -2.03 26.23
CA VAL A 420 -14.79 -1.89 24.99
C VAL A 420 -15.39 -3.25 24.62
N ILE A 421 -14.58 -4.31 24.50
CA ILE A 421 -15.05 -5.65 24.09
C ILE A 421 -16.12 -6.19 25.03
N LYS A 422 -15.98 -6.02 26.34
CA LYS A 422 -16.96 -6.45 27.34
C LYS A 422 -18.32 -5.78 27.19
N GLN A 423 -18.38 -4.61 26.59
CA GLN A 423 -19.59 -3.78 26.50
C GLN A 423 -20.17 -3.73 25.08
N LEU A 424 -19.50 -4.26 24.06
CA LEU A 424 -20.03 -4.31 22.69
C LEU A 424 -21.41 -4.97 22.64
N PRO A 425 -22.33 -4.53 21.76
CA PRO A 425 -23.59 -5.21 21.50
C PRO A 425 -23.35 -6.68 21.10
N SER A 426 -24.27 -7.57 21.51
CA SER A 426 -24.08 -9.03 21.33
C SER A 426 -24.15 -9.50 19.87
N SER A 427 -24.66 -8.68 18.95
CA SER A 427 -24.68 -8.96 17.50
C SER A 427 -23.38 -8.57 16.80
N VAL A 428 -22.47 -7.84 17.47
CA VAL A 428 -21.20 -7.39 16.89
C VAL A 428 -20.18 -8.55 16.83
N TRP A 429 -19.45 -8.65 15.73
CA TRP A 429 -18.28 -9.50 15.58
C TRP A 429 -17.04 -8.70 15.94
N LEU A 430 -16.08 -9.32 16.64
CA LEU A 430 -14.81 -8.67 16.98
C LEU A 430 -13.72 -9.10 16.01
N MET A 431 -13.09 -8.14 15.33
CA MET A 431 -11.93 -8.36 14.49
C MET A 431 -10.66 -7.84 15.15
N SER A 432 -9.59 -8.65 15.12
CA SER A 432 -8.24 -8.30 15.61
C SER A 432 -7.17 -8.68 14.61
N VAL A 433 -6.08 -7.91 14.54
CA VAL A 433 -4.87 -8.34 13.81
C VAL A 433 -4.33 -9.58 14.50
N SER A 434 -4.24 -10.65 13.73
CA SER A 434 -3.92 -11.97 14.27
C SER A 434 -2.57 -12.02 14.97
N GLU A 435 -1.53 -11.42 14.40
CA GLU A 435 -0.14 -11.55 14.84
C GLU A 435 0.27 -10.53 15.92
N TRP A 436 -0.61 -9.59 16.31
CA TRP A 436 -0.22 -8.52 17.21
C TRP A 436 0.33 -8.98 18.54
N SER A 437 1.40 -8.29 18.96
CA SER A 437 2.17 -8.53 20.16
C SER A 437 2.93 -9.87 20.16
N LEU A 438 3.06 -10.54 19.01
CA LEU A 438 3.90 -11.72 18.88
C LEU A 438 5.38 -11.32 19.03
N PRO A 439 6.12 -11.87 19.99
CA PRO A 439 7.57 -11.62 20.10
C PRO A 439 8.30 -12.35 18.97
N VAL A 440 9.23 -11.66 18.33
CA VAL A 440 10.09 -12.22 17.29
C VAL A 440 11.55 -11.89 17.58
N ARG A 441 12.48 -12.77 17.17
CA ARG A 441 13.92 -12.54 17.27
C ARG A 441 14.57 -12.87 15.94
N ARG A 442 15.24 -11.88 15.33
CA ARG A 442 15.91 -12.00 14.03
C ARG A 442 17.29 -11.37 14.12
N GLY A 443 18.32 -12.02 13.55
CA GLY A 443 19.68 -11.49 13.60
C GLY A 443 20.19 -11.17 15.02
N GLY A 444 19.72 -11.88 16.04
CA GLY A 444 20.05 -11.60 17.43
C GLY A 444 19.29 -10.42 18.06
N VAL A 445 18.43 -9.73 17.32
CA VAL A 445 17.64 -8.57 17.76
C VAL A 445 16.23 -9.02 18.15
N ASP A 446 15.77 -8.62 19.32
CA ASP A 446 14.41 -8.85 19.79
C ASP A 446 13.48 -7.74 19.26
N SER A 447 12.32 -8.13 18.78
CA SER A 447 11.27 -7.25 18.28
C SER A 447 9.89 -7.81 18.63
N VAL A 448 8.84 -7.05 18.32
CA VAL A 448 7.45 -7.42 18.54
C VAL A 448 6.63 -7.05 17.31
N VAL A 449 5.74 -7.94 16.91
CA VAL A 449 4.80 -7.65 15.82
C VAL A 449 3.81 -6.58 16.29
N GLY A 450 3.85 -5.44 15.62
CA GLY A 450 2.99 -4.28 15.88
C GLY A 450 2.11 -3.89 14.70
N GLU A 451 2.16 -4.68 13.65
CA GLU A 451 1.36 -4.60 12.42
C GLU A 451 1.08 -6.04 11.96
N TYR A 452 0.35 -6.25 10.86
CA TYR A 452 0.21 -7.59 10.29
C TYR A 452 1.50 -8.09 9.64
N SER A 453 1.71 -9.41 9.64
CA SER A 453 2.93 -10.06 9.17
C SER A 453 2.63 -11.37 8.47
N ILE A 454 3.48 -11.76 7.52
CA ILE A 454 3.53 -13.11 6.96
C ILE A 454 4.77 -13.84 7.49
N SER A 455 5.88 -13.12 7.71
CA SER A 455 7.14 -13.70 8.21
C SER A 455 7.05 -14.20 9.66
N ALA A 456 6.08 -13.69 10.43
CA ALA A 456 5.80 -14.12 11.79
C ALA A 456 4.40 -14.75 11.86
N VAL A 457 4.34 -16.03 12.18
CA VAL A 457 3.11 -16.83 12.16
C VAL A 457 2.34 -16.66 13.47
N GLY A 458 1.11 -16.13 13.37
CA GLY A 458 0.19 -15.94 14.51
C GLY A 458 -0.60 -17.20 14.91
N PRO A 459 -1.56 -17.06 15.85
CA PRO A 459 -2.01 -15.82 16.47
C PRO A 459 -1.09 -15.33 17.61
N GLY A 460 -1.04 -14.01 17.77
CA GLY A 460 -0.27 -13.33 18.81
C GLY A 460 -1.05 -13.10 20.10
N PRO A 461 -0.33 -12.74 21.19
CA PRO A 461 -0.93 -12.63 22.52
C PRO A 461 -2.05 -11.60 22.64
N LYS A 462 -2.02 -10.50 21.86
CA LYS A 462 -3.09 -9.48 21.91
C LYS A 462 -4.39 -10.04 21.33
N ALA A 463 -4.34 -10.63 20.14
CA ALA A 463 -5.50 -11.22 19.49
C ALA A 463 -6.12 -12.33 20.37
N LEU A 464 -5.30 -13.23 20.90
CA LEU A 464 -5.78 -14.32 21.77
C LEU A 464 -6.54 -13.78 22.99
N ARG A 465 -6.02 -12.76 23.66
CA ARG A 465 -6.73 -12.14 24.81
C ARG A 465 -8.04 -11.46 24.41
N HIS A 466 -8.06 -10.77 23.29
CA HIS A 466 -9.26 -10.08 22.82
C HIS A 466 -10.35 -11.07 22.40
N TRP A 467 -9.98 -12.11 21.65
CA TRP A 467 -10.92 -13.18 21.26
C TRP A 467 -11.45 -13.96 22.46
N GLU A 468 -10.63 -14.23 23.49
CA GLU A 468 -11.09 -14.87 24.73
C GLU A 468 -12.18 -14.03 25.43
N ILE A 469 -11.99 -12.70 25.53
CA ILE A 469 -13.01 -11.80 26.10
C ILE A 469 -14.26 -11.77 25.23
N ALA A 470 -14.13 -11.74 23.91
CA ALA A 470 -15.23 -11.76 22.98
C ALA A 470 -16.06 -13.04 23.11
N GLU A 471 -15.43 -14.21 23.16
CA GLU A 471 -16.08 -15.50 23.34
C GLU A 471 -16.83 -15.62 24.67
N GLN A 472 -16.25 -15.11 25.78
CA GLN A 472 -16.92 -15.05 27.07
C GLN A 472 -18.20 -14.20 27.03
N ARG A 473 -18.29 -13.27 26.07
CA ARG A 473 -19.47 -12.45 25.80
C ARG A 473 -20.41 -13.07 24.75
N GLY A 474 -20.02 -14.20 24.13
CA GLY A 474 -20.77 -14.83 23.04
C GLY A 474 -20.63 -14.11 21.69
N LEU A 475 -19.63 -13.21 21.55
CA LEU A 475 -19.36 -12.53 20.30
C LEU A 475 -18.62 -13.47 19.33
N LYS A 476 -18.90 -13.32 18.04
CA LYS A 476 -18.12 -13.95 16.98
C LYS A 476 -16.78 -13.28 16.80
N THR A 477 -15.77 -14.02 16.32
CA THR A 477 -14.40 -13.55 16.18
C THR A 477 -13.90 -13.59 14.75
N VAL A 478 -13.13 -12.57 14.34
CA VAL A 478 -12.53 -12.46 13.02
C VAL A 478 -11.03 -12.22 13.17
N ALA A 479 -10.24 -13.00 12.45
CA ALA A 479 -8.81 -12.74 12.34
C ALA A 479 -8.53 -11.86 11.11
N LYS A 480 -7.95 -10.68 11.33
CA LYS A 480 -7.34 -9.90 10.26
C LYS A 480 -5.96 -10.49 9.99
N VAL A 481 -5.73 -10.97 8.78
CA VAL A 481 -4.47 -11.55 8.29
C VAL A 481 -4.04 -10.91 6.97
N GLN A 482 -2.78 -11.13 6.57
CA GLN A 482 -2.29 -10.90 5.22
C GLN A 482 -1.83 -12.23 4.65
N LEU A 483 -2.49 -12.72 3.59
CA LEU A 483 -2.14 -14.00 3.01
C LEU A 483 -1.28 -13.87 1.75
N ASN A 484 -1.45 -12.80 0.96
CA ASN A 484 -0.75 -12.63 -0.30
C ASN A 484 0.57 -11.87 -0.14
N ASN A 485 0.49 -10.67 0.37
CA ASN A 485 1.62 -9.81 0.65
C ASN A 485 1.31 -8.94 1.88
N SER A 486 2.29 -8.24 2.39
CA SER A 486 2.15 -7.32 3.54
C SER A 486 3.07 -6.12 3.32
N TRP A 487 3.13 -5.21 4.30
CA TRP A 487 4.13 -4.13 4.25
C TRP A 487 5.59 -4.64 4.38
N GLU A 488 5.79 -5.94 4.61
CA GLU A 488 7.10 -6.60 4.47
C GLU A 488 7.60 -6.57 3.02
N LEU A 489 6.71 -6.78 2.05
CA LEU A 489 6.87 -6.49 0.63
C LEU A 489 5.49 -6.51 -0.04
N SER A 490 5.03 -5.37 -0.54
CA SER A 490 3.71 -5.20 -1.17
C SER A 490 3.75 -4.94 -2.67
N SER A 491 4.92 -4.62 -3.23
CA SER A 491 5.11 -4.28 -4.65
C SER A 491 5.19 -5.50 -5.59
N VAL A 492 4.77 -6.66 -5.09
CA VAL A 492 4.53 -7.88 -5.86
C VAL A 492 3.13 -8.40 -5.57
N PRO A 493 2.43 -9.08 -6.49
CA PRO A 493 1.05 -9.52 -6.30
C PRO A 493 0.86 -10.42 -5.08
N TYR A 494 1.80 -11.33 -4.82
CA TYR A 494 1.84 -12.18 -3.63
C TYR A 494 3.25 -12.74 -3.41
N LEU A 495 3.49 -13.21 -2.18
CA LEU A 495 4.72 -13.92 -1.81
C LEU A 495 4.43 -15.44 -1.79
N PRO A 496 5.19 -16.28 -2.52
CA PRO A 496 4.94 -17.72 -2.57
C PRO A 496 5.47 -18.45 -1.32
N VAL A 497 5.07 -18.01 -0.13
CA VAL A 497 5.52 -18.52 1.19
C VAL A 497 4.43 -19.39 1.82
N LEU A 498 3.97 -20.40 1.05
CA LEU A 498 2.77 -21.15 1.36
C LEU A 498 2.85 -21.94 2.67
N ASP A 499 4.04 -22.37 3.11
CA ASP A 499 4.18 -23.06 4.40
C ASP A 499 3.88 -22.12 5.57
N LEU A 500 4.29 -20.83 5.51
CA LEU A 500 3.97 -19.84 6.55
C LEU A 500 2.48 -19.50 6.55
N VAL A 501 1.92 -19.23 5.37
CA VAL A 501 0.48 -18.94 5.20
C VAL A 501 -0.36 -20.12 5.71
N GLY A 502 -0.02 -21.34 5.29
CA GLY A 502 -0.73 -22.53 5.68
C GLY A 502 -0.67 -22.81 7.18
N GLN A 503 0.52 -22.67 7.78
CA GLN A 503 0.67 -22.84 9.24
C GLN A 503 -0.18 -21.83 10.02
N HIS A 504 -0.24 -20.57 9.55
CA HIS A 504 -1.07 -19.53 10.17
C HIS A 504 -2.57 -19.91 10.06
N CYS A 505 -3.03 -20.31 8.88
CA CYS A 505 -4.41 -20.78 8.68
C CYS A 505 -4.77 -21.97 9.57
N LEU A 506 -3.85 -22.94 9.75
CA LEU A 506 -4.04 -24.06 10.67
C LEU A 506 -4.21 -23.60 12.12
N ASN A 507 -3.33 -22.68 12.58
CA ASN A 507 -3.41 -22.15 13.94
C ASN A 507 -4.75 -21.45 14.18
N LEU A 508 -5.24 -20.68 13.21
CA LEU A 508 -6.54 -20.00 13.28
C LEU A 508 -7.71 -20.97 13.24
N LYS A 509 -7.64 -22.02 12.43
CA LYS A 509 -8.65 -23.11 12.41
C LYS A 509 -8.71 -23.81 13.76
N GLN A 510 -7.57 -24.16 14.37
CA GLN A 510 -7.51 -24.76 15.70
C GLN A 510 -8.05 -23.82 16.79
N ARG A 511 -7.86 -22.52 16.62
CA ARG A 511 -8.40 -21.49 17.53
C ARG A 511 -9.92 -21.34 17.38
N GLY A 512 -10.49 -21.70 16.23
CA GLY A 512 -11.92 -21.68 15.97
C GLY A 512 -12.47 -20.28 15.69
N VAL A 513 -11.71 -19.41 14.97
CA VAL A 513 -12.23 -18.09 14.58
C VAL A 513 -13.35 -18.22 13.55
N ASP A 514 -14.38 -17.37 13.64
CA ASP A 514 -15.58 -17.42 12.81
C ASP A 514 -15.38 -16.80 11.42
N GLY A 515 -14.34 -15.95 11.26
CA GLY A 515 -14.06 -15.29 9.99
C GLY A 515 -12.60 -14.88 9.81
N LEU A 516 -12.25 -14.63 8.56
CA LEU A 516 -10.93 -14.13 8.13
C LEU A 516 -11.09 -12.89 7.26
N MET A 517 -10.44 -11.80 7.60
CA MET A 517 -10.16 -10.71 6.70
C MET A 517 -8.78 -10.97 6.07
N LEU A 518 -8.76 -11.31 4.79
CA LEU A 518 -7.60 -11.93 4.12
C LEU A 518 -6.55 -10.92 3.68
N SER A 519 -6.91 -9.64 3.59
CA SER A 519 -6.00 -8.56 3.20
C SER A 519 -6.45 -7.21 3.75
N TRP A 520 -5.54 -6.24 3.79
CA TRP A 520 -5.88 -4.82 3.82
C TRP A 520 -6.07 -4.31 2.38
N SER A 521 -5.80 -3.03 2.09
CA SER A 521 -5.80 -2.47 0.71
C SER A 521 -4.83 -3.18 -0.23
N LEU A 522 -3.74 -3.74 0.32
CA LEU A 522 -2.78 -4.59 -0.38
C LEU A 522 -3.17 -6.07 -0.25
N GLY A 523 -2.76 -6.89 -1.20
CA GLY A 523 -2.93 -8.34 -1.13
C GLY A 523 -4.24 -8.88 -1.73
N GLY A 524 -4.94 -8.09 -2.55
CA GLY A 524 -6.20 -8.50 -3.18
C GLY A 524 -6.09 -9.41 -4.41
N TYR A 525 -4.89 -9.88 -4.78
CA TYR A 525 -4.68 -10.72 -5.97
C TYR A 525 -5.19 -12.15 -5.76
N PRO A 526 -5.90 -12.76 -6.72
CA PRO A 526 -6.39 -14.15 -6.61
C PRO A 526 -5.25 -15.17 -6.77
N SER A 527 -4.62 -15.55 -5.67
CA SER A 527 -3.39 -16.37 -5.61
C SER A 527 -3.60 -17.79 -5.09
N LEU A 528 -2.55 -18.61 -5.18
CA LEU A 528 -2.49 -19.94 -4.56
C LEU A 528 -2.52 -19.88 -3.02
N ASN A 529 -2.08 -18.79 -2.41
CA ASN A 529 -2.14 -18.60 -0.97
C ASN A 529 -3.60 -18.57 -0.46
N LEU A 530 -4.50 -17.90 -1.22
CA LEU A 530 -5.94 -17.88 -0.91
C LEU A 530 -6.57 -19.25 -1.09
N GLU A 531 -6.19 -19.97 -2.15
CA GLU A 531 -6.68 -21.31 -2.42
C GLU A 531 -6.26 -22.29 -1.31
N LEU A 532 -5.01 -22.21 -0.84
CA LEU A 532 -4.53 -22.99 0.29
C LEU A 532 -5.36 -22.74 1.56
N ALA A 533 -5.64 -21.47 1.85
CA ALA A 533 -6.44 -21.09 3.02
C ALA A 533 -7.86 -21.69 2.96
N SER A 534 -8.48 -21.68 1.77
CA SER A 534 -9.80 -22.32 1.55
C SER A 534 -9.72 -23.83 1.73
N LEU A 535 -8.75 -24.47 1.08
CA LEU A 535 -8.56 -25.94 1.15
C LEU A 535 -8.38 -26.41 2.60
N LEU A 536 -7.52 -25.74 3.37
CA LEU A 536 -7.32 -26.04 4.80
C LEU A 536 -8.60 -25.80 5.62
N GLY A 537 -9.36 -24.77 5.27
CA GLY A 537 -10.66 -24.46 5.90
C GLY A 537 -11.68 -25.60 5.72
N GLU A 538 -11.71 -26.23 4.56
CA GLU A 538 -12.68 -27.26 4.18
C GLU A 538 -12.30 -28.67 4.67
N MET A 539 -11.04 -28.96 4.94
CA MET A 539 -10.60 -30.26 5.46
C MET A 539 -11.19 -30.53 6.84
N GLU A 540 -11.77 -31.71 7.05
CA GLU A 540 -12.25 -32.15 8.37
C GLU A 540 -11.09 -32.24 9.37
N VAL A 541 -10.01 -32.90 8.97
CA VAL A 541 -8.73 -32.93 9.68
C VAL A 541 -7.71 -32.24 8.80
N ALA A 542 -7.33 -31.02 9.17
CA ALA A 542 -6.42 -30.21 8.36
C ALA A 542 -4.98 -30.76 8.48
N ASP A 543 -4.42 -31.15 7.34
CA ASP A 543 -3.04 -31.59 7.15
C ASP A 543 -2.37 -30.67 6.15
N LEU A 544 -1.38 -29.89 6.62
CA LEU A 544 -0.70 -28.90 5.80
C LEU A 544 0.11 -29.52 4.66
N ASP A 545 0.85 -30.59 4.94
CA ASP A 545 1.68 -31.23 3.92
C ASP A 545 0.82 -31.86 2.82
N ALA A 546 -0.29 -32.50 3.21
CA ALA A 546 -1.25 -33.05 2.25
C ALA A 546 -1.91 -31.95 1.40
N ALA A 547 -2.32 -30.83 2.02
CA ALA A 547 -2.92 -29.70 1.31
C ALA A 547 -1.95 -29.07 0.31
N LEU A 548 -0.72 -28.83 0.72
CA LEU A 548 0.33 -28.27 -0.13
C LEU A 548 0.71 -29.22 -1.28
N GLN A 549 0.79 -30.52 -1.02
CA GLN A 549 1.05 -31.52 -2.06
C GLN A 549 -0.12 -31.55 -3.07
N GLN A 550 -1.36 -31.58 -2.62
CA GLN A 550 -2.54 -31.54 -3.47
C GLN A 550 -2.56 -30.28 -4.35
N LEU A 551 -2.24 -29.13 -3.79
CA LEU A 551 -2.20 -27.86 -4.50
C LEU A 551 -1.09 -27.86 -5.59
N ALA A 552 0.10 -28.36 -5.26
CA ALA A 552 1.20 -28.48 -6.21
C ALA A 552 0.87 -29.43 -7.37
N GLU A 553 0.29 -30.59 -7.08
CA GLU A 553 -0.13 -31.55 -8.11
C GLU A 553 -1.23 -31.02 -9.01
N LYS A 554 -2.22 -30.32 -8.42
CA LYS A 554 -3.34 -29.71 -9.15
C LYS A 554 -2.88 -28.70 -10.18
N HIS A 555 -1.97 -27.81 -9.80
CA HIS A 555 -1.57 -26.67 -10.64
C HIS A 555 -0.36 -26.93 -11.51
N PHE A 556 0.53 -27.86 -11.15
CA PHE A 556 1.79 -28.05 -11.85
C PHE A 556 2.02 -29.49 -12.35
N GLY A 557 1.18 -30.43 -11.91
CA GLY A 557 1.29 -31.85 -12.22
C GLY A 557 2.20 -32.62 -11.25
N SER A 558 1.95 -33.91 -11.07
CA SER A 558 2.62 -34.77 -10.08
C SER A 558 4.13 -34.87 -10.29
N ALA A 559 4.64 -34.71 -11.54
CA ALA A 559 6.07 -34.76 -11.84
C ALA A 559 6.83 -33.52 -11.33
N ALA A 560 6.21 -32.34 -11.38
CA ALA A 560 6.80 -31.09 -10.92
C ALA A 560 6.59 -30.85 -9.40
N ALA A 561 5.49 -31.38 -8.82
CA ALA A 561 5.07 -31.12 -7.46
C ALA A 561 6.16 -31.22 -6.39
N PRO A 562 7.07 -32.22 -6.37
CA PRO A 562 8.12 -32.29 -5.35
C PRO A 562 9.07 -31.08 -5.36
N ARG A 563 9.42 -30.55 -6.53
CA ARG A 563 10.27 -29.36 -6.64
C ARG A 563 9.53 -28.08 -6.27
N ILE A 564 8.27 -27.97 -6.69
CA ILE A 564 7.39 -26.85 -6.31
C ILE A 564 7.26 -26.79 -4.78
N ARG A 565 6.96 -27.93 -4.13
CA ARG A 565 6.91 -28.02 -2.66
C ARG A 565 8.21 -27.59 -1.99
N ASN A 566 9.37 -28.04 -2.55
CA ASN A 566 10.66 -27.64 -2.02
C ASN A 566 10.91 -26.13 -2.20
N ALA A 567 10.51 -25.55 -3.34
CA ALA A 567 10.61 -24.10 -3.57
C ALA A 567 9.79 -23.31 -2.55
N TRP A 568 8.52 -23.66 -2.33
CA TRP A 568 7.65 -22.98 -1.35
C TRP A 568 8.22 -23.04 0.06
N LYS A 569 8.75 -24.22 0.45
CA LYS A 569 9.41 -24.37 1.74
C LYS A 569 10.66 -23.48 1.85
N LEU A 570 11.51 -23.45 0.83
CA LEU A 570 12.72 -22.62 0.84
C LEU A 570 12.41 -21.12 0.90
N PHE A 571 11.35 -20.65 0.20
CA PHE A 571 10.87 -19.27 0.31
C PHE A 571 10.34 -18.98 1.72
N SER A 572 9.57 -19.88 2.29
CA SER A 572 9.01 -19.75 3.64
C SER A 572 10.12 -19.71 4.70
N ASP A 573 11.08 -20.64 4.62
CA ASP A 573 12.23 -20.69 5.54
C ASP A 573 13.07 -19.40 5.43
N ALA A 574 13.30 -18.89 4.21
CA ALA A 574 14.03 -17.65 3.98
C ALA A 574 13.28 -16.44 4.54
N PHE A 575 11.96 -16.37 4.32
CA PHE A 575 11.17 -15.21 4.72
C PHE A 575 11.01 -15.10 6.24
N GLN A 576 11.16 -16.19 6.99
CA GLN A 576 11.23 -16.14 8.45
C GLN A 576 12.39 -15.30 8.98
N GLU A 577 13.45 -15.08 8.18
CA GLU A 577 14.58 -14.22 8.54
C GLU A 577 14.31 -12.73 8.34
N PHE A 578 13.14 -12.35 7.79
CA PHE A 578 12.79 -10.94 7.57
C PHE A 578 12.88 -10.15 8.90
N PRO A 579 13.62 -9.02 8.94
CA PRO A 579 13.87 -8.25 10.16
C PRO A 579 12.62 -7.46 10.57
N PHE A 580 11.61 -8.16 11.06
CA PHE A 580 10.30 -7.59 11.34
C PHE A 580 10.35 -6.54 12.45
N HIS A 581 10.03 -5.31 12.11
CA HIS A 581 9.70 -4.21 13.03
C HIS A 581 8.88 -3.17 12.26
N ILE A 582 8.01 -2.44 12.93
CA ILE A 582 7.14 -1.45 12.27
C ILE A 582 7.93 -0.38 11.50
N SER A 583 9.09 0.04 12.02
CA SER A 583 9.97 0.95 11.27
C SER A 583 10.44 0.32 9.97
N VAL A 584 10.92 -0.92 9.98
CA VAL A 584 11.33 -1.62 8.76
C VAL A 584 10.18 -1.66 7.75
N LEU A 585 8.97 -2.02 8.19
CA LEU A 585 7.80 -2.11 7.33
C LEU A 585 7.47 -0.77 6.68
N TYR A 586 7.49 0.31 7.47
CA TYR A 586 6.96 1.59 7.06
C TYR A 586 8.00 2.50 6.40
N THR A 587 9.28 2.40 6.75
CA THR A 587 10.28 3.39 6.34
C THR A 587 11.45 2.84 5.54
N ALA A 588 11.75 1.53 5.61
CA ALA A 588 12.82 0.96 4.80
C ALA A 588 12.43 0.85 3.30
N PRO A 589 13.40 0.77 2.39
CA PRO A 589 13.14 0.93 0.95
C PRO A 589 12.61 -0.32 0.24
N GLN A 590 12.10 -1.36 0.95
CA GLN A 590 11.71 -2.62 0.33
C GLN A 590 10.61 -2.49 -0.72
N GLN A 591 9.68 -1.52 -0.59
CA GLN A 591 8.60 -1.35 -1.57
C GLN A 591 9.11 -0.80 -2.91
N MET A 592 10.08 0.11 -2.86
CA MET A 592 10.72 0.64 -4.06
C MET A 592 11.85 -0.25 -4.58
N GLY A 593 12.50 -0.99 -3.67
CA GLY A 593 13.62 -1.86 -4.03
C GLY A 593 14.70 -1.13 -4.84
N PRO A 594 15.16 -1.71 -5.97
CA PRO A 594 16.15 -1.09 -6.83
C PRO A 594 15.75 0.28 -7.41
N ALA A 595 14.46 0.64 -7.42
CA ALA A 595 14.05 1.95 -7.95
C ALA A 595 14.30 3.12 -6.97
N ASN A 596 14.55 2.85 -5.69
CA ASN A 596 14.92 3.92 -4.76
C ASN A 596 16.32 4.47 -5.12
N LEU A 597 16.42 5.78 -5.32
CA LEU A 597 17.67 6.43 -5.72
C LEU A 597 18.70 6.41 -4.58
N LEU A 598 19.96 6.42 -4.95
CA LEU A 598 21.08 6.60 -4.02
C LEU A 598 21.54 8.07 -4.03
N TYR A 599 21.99 8.52 -2.89
CA TYR A 599 22.38 9.93 -2.70
C TYR A 599 23.82 10.02 -2.19
N GLY A 600 24.69 10.69 -2.94
CA GLY A 600 26.09 10.93 -2.54
C GLY A 600 26.20 11.89 -1.34
N GLU A 601 25.22 12.78 -1.17
CA GLU A 601 25.03 13.65 -0.01
C GLU A 601 23.69 13.34 0.68
N PRO A 602 23.61 13.43 2.02
CA PRO A 602 22.35 13.24 2.73
C PRO A 602 21.25 14.19 2.26
N THR A 603 20.07 13.67 1.95
CA THR A 603 18.91 14.48 1.58
C THR A 603 18.38 15.31 2.74
N GLY A 604 18.61 14.86 3.98
CA GLY A 604 18.04 15.43 5.19
C GLY A 604 16.53 15.20 5.34
N TYR A 605 15.88 14.47 4.40
CA TYR A 605 14.48 14.08 4.51
C TYR A 605 14.33 12.82 5.35
N GLN A 606 13.28 12.80 6.17
CA GLN A 606 12.87 11.60 6.90
C GLN A 606 12.04 10.69 5.99
N ALA A 607 12.27 9.39 6.11
CA ALA A 607 11.47 8.39 5.43
C ALA A 607 9.99 8.48 5.85
N THR A 608 9.10 8.27 4.90
CA THR A 608 7.66 8.40 5.12
C THR A 608 6.99 7.03 5.24
N MET A 609 5.83 6.99 5.86
CA MET A 609 5.07 5.74 6.05
C MET A 609 4.71 5.12 4.70
N VAL A 610 5.34 3.99 4.35
CA VAL A 610 5.12 3.23 3.09
C VAL A 610 5.14 4.13 1.84
N GLY A 611 5.96 5.18 1.88
CA GLY A 611 5.98 6.22 0.84
C GLY A 611 7.36 6.39 0.22
N LEU A 612 8.07 7.38 0.70
CA LEU A 612 9.36 7.81 0.18
C LEU A 612 10.46 7.48 1.21
N PRO A 613 11.31 6.47 0.97
CA PRO A 613 12.32 6.04 1.94
C PRO A 613 13.54 6.97 1.98
N TYR A 614 13.82 7.71 0.92
CA TYR A 614 15.02 8.54 0.75
C TYR A 614 16.32 7.79 1.09
N ASP A 615 17.18 8.37 1.92
CA ASP A 615 18.41 7.81 2.47
C ASP A 615 18.42 7.84 4.00
N ASP A 616 17.23 7.80 4.62
CA ASP A 616 17.03 7.94 6.07
C ASP A 616 17.30 6.62 6.80
N LEU A 617 18.56 6.16 6.74
CA LEU A 617 19.00 4.92 7.36
C LEU A 617 18.67 4.84 8.85
N ALA A 618 18.62 5.98 9.54
CA ALA A 618 18.30 6.03 10.96
C ALA A 618 16.86 5.56 11.27
N SER A 619 15.91 5.83 10.36
CA SER A 619 14.52 5.41 10.51
C SER A 619 14.27 3.98 10.01
N TRP A 620 15.07 3.47 9.06
CA TRP A 620 14.78 2.20 8.39
C TRP A 620 14.81 0.98 9.31
N GLY A 621 15.76 0.94 10.25
CA GLY A 621 16.05 -0.29 11.00
C GLY A 621 15.22 -0.48 12.28
N GLY A 622 14.66 0.57 12.87
CA GLY A 622 14.09 0.49 14.21
C GLY A 622 15.10 -0.04 15.23
N PRO A 623 14.86 -1.21 15.86
CA PRO A 623 15.82 -1.81 16.82
C PRO A 623 17.02 -2.49 16.12
N PHE A 624 16.98 -2.72 14.80
CA PHE A 624 18.06 -3.37 14.08
C PHE A 624 19.16 -2.36 13.79
N PRO A 625 20.41 -2.57 14.28
CA PRO A 625 21.55 -1.79 13.81
C PRO A 625 21.69 -1.95 12.29
N PRO A 626 22.18 -0.92 11.55
CA PRO A 626 22.28 -0.98 10.09
C PRO A 626 22.96 -2.25 9.55
N ALA A 627 24.06 -2.67 10.16
CA ALA A 627 24.75 -3.90 9.73
C ALA A 627 23.90 -5.17 9.94
N ALA A 628 23.09 -5.23 11.02
CA ALA A 628 22.17 -6.34 11.26
C ALA A 628 20.99 -6.31 10.27
N LEU A 629 20.46 -5.12 9.96
CA LEU A 629 19.42 -4.96 8.96
C LEU A 629 19.89 -5.46 7.59
N ALA A 630 21.08 -5.03 7.14
CA ALA A 630 21.67 -5.50 5.88
C ALA A 630 21.85 -7.01 5.87
N ALA A 631 22.47 -7.59 6.94
CA ALA A 631 22.73 -9.02 7.04
C ALA A 631 21.44 -9.86 7.01
N GLN A 632 20.35 -9.41 7.65
CA GLN A 632 19.06 -10.12 7.63
C GLN A 632 18.41 -10.06 6.25
N MET A 633 18.44 -8.93 5.57
CA MET A 633 17.94 -8.82 4.19
C MET A 633 18.76 -9.66 3.21
N GLU A 634 20.10 -9.73 3.37
CA GLU A 634 20.97 -10.64 2.61
C GLU A 634 20.61 -12.11 2.89
N ALA A 635 20.32 -12.47 4.14
CA ALA A 635 19.91 -13.83 4.50
C ALA A 635 18.59 -14.22 3.82
N VAL A 636 17.59 -13.34 3.81
CA VAL A 636 16.34 -13.54 3.06
C VAL A 636 16.65 -13.73 1.57
N ALA A 637 17.39 -12.82 0.95
CA ALA A 637 17.73 -12.88 -0.47
C ALA A 637 18.48 -14.17 -0.85
N ALA A 638 19.47 -14.57 -0.05
CA ALA A 638 20.25 -15.78 -0.28
C ALA A 638 19.44 -17.08 -0.18
N GLY A 639 18.50 -17.12 0.79
CA GLY A 639 17.55 -18.23 0.92
C GLY A 639 16.55 -18.25 -0.24
N TRP A 640 16.09 -17.09 -0.67
CA TRP A 640 15.14 -16.90 -1.78
C TRP A 640 15.69 -17.43 -3.10
N LEU A 641 16.97 -17.20 -3.41
CA LEU A 641 17.63 -17.75 -4.61
C LEU A 641 17.56 -19.27 -4.69
N LYS A 642 17.58 -19.98 -3.57
CA LYS A 642 17.47 -21.45 -3.56
C LYS A 642 16.07 -21.89 -4.02
N GLY A 643 15.01 -21.16 -3.57
CA GLY A 643 13.64 -21.41 -4.02
C GLY A 643 13.45 -21.12 -5.51
N ILE A 644 14.04 -20.03 -6.03
CA ILE A 644 14.06 -19.72 -7.47
C ILE A 644 14.68 -20.86 -8.26
N ALA A 645 15.83 -21.38 -7.82
CA ALA A 645 16.52 -22.48 -8.51
C ALA A 645 15.65 -23.77 -8.58
N GLU A 646 14.85 -24.06 -7.54
CA GLU A 646 13.90 -25.18 -7.57
C GLU A 646 12.74 -24.94 -8.54
N LEU A 647 12.19 -23.73 -8.62
CA LEU A 647 11.16 -23.40 -9.60
C LEU A 647 11.70 -23.52 -11.03
N GLU A 648 12.92 -23.01 -11.29
CA GLU A 648 13.57 -23.15 -12.60
C GLU A 648 13.82 -24.62 -12.98
N ALA A 649 14.24 -25.43 -12.02
CA ALA A 649 14.43 -26.87 -12.21
C ALA A 649 13.13 -27.65 -12.37
N ALA A 650 11.99 -27.11 -11.92
CA ALA A 650 10.66 -27.70 -12.10
C ALA A 650 10.10 -27.49 -13.52
N LEU A 651 10.47 -26.40 -14.21
CA LEU A 651 9.92 -25.97 -15.50
C LEU A 651 9.78 -27.10 -16.55
N PRO A 652 10.77 -27.99 -16.76
CA PRO A 652 10.66 -29.04 -17.77
C PRO A 652 9.60 -30.12 -17.44
N SER A 653 9.16 -30.20 -16.17
CA SER A 653 8.27 -31.23 -15.65
C SER A 653 6.85 -30.72 -15.41
N VAL A 654 6.60 -29.42 -15.57
CA VAL A 654 5.29 -28.79 -15.38
C VAL A 654 4.38 -29.13 -16.56
N THR A 655 3.11 -29.39 -16.27
CA THR A 655 2.07 -29.61 -17.30
C THR A 655 1.87 -28.35 -18.17
N GLU A 656 1.28 -28.52 -19.34
CA GLU A 656 1.01 -27.37 -20.25
C GLU A 656 0.10 -26.34 -19.58
N GLU A 657 -0.92 -26.82 -18.86
CA GLU A 657 -1.88 -25.97 -18.11
C GLU A 657 -1.18 -25.18 -16.99
N GLY A 658 -0.16 -25.77 -16.34
CA GLY A 658 0.59 -25.14 -15.27
C GLY A 658 1.68 -24.18 -15.73
N ARG A 659 2.00 -24.15 -17.02
CA ARG A 659 3.11 -23.39 -17.59
C ARG A 659 3.03 -21.90 -17.28
N SER A 660 1.89 -21.30 -17.54
CA SER A 660 1.67 -19.86 -17.30
C SER A 660 1.82 -19.50 -15.82
N GLN A 661 1.31 -20.37 -14.92
CA GLN A 661 1.41 -20.13 -13.47
C GLN A 661 2.85 -20.17 -12.98
N ILE A 662 3.65 -21.17 -13.36
CA ILE A 662 5.05 -21.25 -12.90
C ILE A 662 5.91 -20.12 -13.46
N GLU A 663 5.68 -19.69 -14.70
CA GLU A 663 6.36 -18.56 -15.29
C GLU A 663 6.01 -17.25 -14.56
N PHE A 664 4.76 -17.09 -14.14
CA PHE A 664 4.35 -15.98 -13.30
C PHE A 664 5.00 -16.06 -11.91
N ASP A 665 4.95 -17.21 -11.25
CA ASP A 665 5.58 -17.42 -9.93
C ASP A 665 7.08 -17.11 -9.97
N LEU A 666 7.75 -17.49 -11.04
CA LEU A 666 9.17 -17.17 -11.24
C LEU A 666 9.43 -15.67 -11.39
N ARG A 667 8.56 -14.94 -12.13
CA ARG A 667 8.69 -13.49 -12.25
C ARG A 667 8.52 -12.83 -10.89
N VAL A 668 7.47 -13.20 -10.15
CA VAL A 668 7.22 -12.71 -8.79
C VAL A 668 8.39 -13.01 -7.85
N ALA A 669 8.88 -14.25 -7.84
CA ALA A 669 9.97 -14.65 -6.96
C ALA A 669 11.28 -13.91 -7.30
N LYS A 670 11.60 -13.75 -8.59
CA LYS A 670 12.77 -12.99 -9.04
C LYS A 670 12.66 -11.50 -8.69
N ALA A 671 11.47 -10.90 -8.84
CA ALA A 671 11.26 -9.53 -8.42
C ALA A 671 11.46 -9.36 -6.90
N ALA A 672 10.85 -10.22 -6.08
CA ALA A 672 11.01 -10.19 -4.64
C ALA A 672 12.48 -10.32 -4.20
N TYR A 673 13.25 -11.20 -4.86
CA TYR A 673 14.69 -11.30 -4.65
C TYR A 673 15.42 -9.97 -4.85
N GLN A 674 15.13 -9.26 -5.95
CA GLN A 674 15.76 -7.98 -6.24
C GLN A 674 15.44 -6.94 -5.17
N HIS A 675 14.20 -6.93 -4.66
CA HIS A 675 13.80 -6.03 -3.58
C HIS A 675 14.60 -6.30 -2.30
N PHE A 676 14.67 -7.55 -1.82
CA PHE A 676 15.40 -7.89 -0.60
C PHE A 676 16.89 -7.59 -0.71
N GLN A 677 17.52 -7.97 -1.83
CA GLN A 677 18.93 -7.71 -2.07
C GLN A 677 19.23 -6.21 -2.13
N SER A 678 18.36 -5.43 -2.79
CA SER A 678 18.55 -4.00 -2.92
C SER A 678 18.44 -3.26 -1.57
N VAL A 679 17.57 -3.70 -0.65
CA VAL A 679 17.54 -3.09 0.70
C VAL A 679 18.90 -3.24 1.38
N ALA A 680 19.48 -4.43 1.37
CA ALA A 680 20.81 -4.67 1.94
C ALA A 680 21.88 -3.78 1.28
N ASN A 681 21.85 -3.67 -0.03
CA ASN A 681 22.78 -2.84 -0.81
C ASN A 681 22.65 -1.36 -0.42
N GLN A 682 21.42 -0.84 -0.32
CA GLN A 682 21.15 0.57 0.02
C GLN A 682 21.61 0.90 1.44
N VAL A 683 21.41 -0.01 2.39
CA VAL A 683 21.95 0.12 3.75
C VAL A 683 23.47 0.19 3.72
N ARG A 684 24.14 -0.72 3.00
CA ARG A 684 25.62 -0.76 2.87
C ARG A 684 26.15 0.50 2.19
N PHE A 685 25.50 0.95 1.12
CA PHE A 685 25.88 2.19 0.44
C PHE A 685 25.85 3.38 1.39
N THR A 686 24.73 3.55 2.12
CA THR A 686 24.56 4.68 3.03
C THR A 686 25.59 4.63 4.17
N MET A 687 25.83 3.44 4.75
CA MET A 687 26.88 3.24 5.76
C MET A 687 28.28 3.61 5.21
N ALA A 688 28.61 3.16 4.01
CA ALA A 688 29.91 3.41 3.39
C ALA A 688 30.08 4.90 3.04
N ARG A 689 29.03 5.55 2.51
CA ARG A 689 29.01 6.99 2.26
C ARG A 689 29.33 7.79 3.54
N ASP A 690 28.65 7.47 4.63
CA ASP A 690 28.77 8.19 5.90
C ASP A 690 30.15 7.87 6.57
N ALA A 691 30.61 6.62 6.44
CA ALA A 691 31.96 6.23 6.88
C ALA A 691 33.06 6.97 6.12
N GLN A 692 32.92 7.17 4.81
CA GLN A 692 33.88 7.92 4.00
C GLN A 692 34.04 9.37 4.50
N LYS A 693 32.95 10.01 4.91
CA LYS A 693 32.97 11.40 5.42
C LYS A 693 33.66 11.53 6.77
N THR A 694 33.61 10.49 7.58
CA THR A 694 34.14 10.46 8.95
C THR A 694 35.45 9.69 9.08
N ALA A 695 36.00 9.19 7.96
CA ALA A 695 37.20 8.37 7.90
C ALA A 695 38.40 9.03 8.59
N ALA A 696 39.03 8.33 9.52
CA ALA A 696 40.21 8.81 10.24
C ALA A 696 41.52 8.68 9.46
N SER A 697 41.55 7.82 8.44
CA SER A 697 42.73 7.59 7.59
C SER A 697 42.35 7.55 6.11
N GLU A 698 43.31 7.81 5.24
CA GLU A 698 43.11 7.68 3.79
C GLU A 698 42.80 6.23 3.37
N ALA A 699 43.33 5.25 4.09
CA ALA A 699 43.01 3.84 3.87
C ALA A 699 41.53 3.52 4.16
N ASP A 700 40.97 4.03 5.26
CA ASP A 700 39.56 3.87 5.59
C ASP A 700 38.65 4.58 4.55
N LYS A 701 39.06 5.75 4.11
CA LYS A 701 38.35 6.50 3.07
C LYS A 701 38.29 5.73 1.74
N VAL A 702 39.44 5.17 1.31
CA VAL A 702 39.53 4.35 0.09
C VAL A 702 38.69 3.07 0.25
N ALA A 703 38.73 2.41 1.42
CA ALA A 703 37.91 1.24 1.68
C ALA A 703 36.41 1.55 1.57
N ALA A 704 35.95 2.63 2.18
CA ALA A 704 34.57 3.09 2.10
C ALA A 704 34.13 3.47 0.67
N GLN A 705 35.04 4.08 -0.09
CA GLN A 705 34.83 4.41 -1.50
C GLN A 705 34.69 3.15 -2.36
N ASN A 706 35.55 2.16 -2.15
CA ASN A 706 35.49 0.87 -2.88
C ASN A 706 34.20 0.13 -2.58
N GLU A 707 33.74 0.17 -1.33
CA GLU A 707 32.44 -0.41 -0.94
C GLU A 707 31.28 0.28 -1.66
N GLN A 708 31.26 1.63 -1.70
CA GLN A 708 30.24 2.34 -2.48
C GLN A 708 30.24 1.93 -3.95
N LEU A 709 31.43 1.87 -4.58
CA LEU A 709 31.54 1.45 -6.00
C LEU A 709 31.01 0.03 -6.22
N ALA A 710 31.37 -0.92 -5.36
CA ALA A 710 30.89 -2.29 -5.45
C ALA A 710 29.37 -2.38 -5.31
N VAL A 711 28.78 -1.62 -4.39
CA VAL A 711 27.33 -1.56 -4.21
C VAL A 711 26.63 -0.91 -5.41
N LEU A 712 27.20 0.15 -5.98
CA LEU A 712 26.66 0.78 -7.20
C LEU A 712 26.59 -0.20 -8.36
N ASP A 713 27.60 -1.05 -8.55
CA ASP A 713 27.58 -2.10 -9.59
C ASP A 713 26.48 -3.15 -9.31
N GLN A 714 26.28 -3.54 -8.04
CA GLN A 714 25.20 -4.45 -7.64
C GLN A 714 23.82 -3.85 -7.91
N GLU A 715 23.61 -2.57 -7.58
CA GLU A 715 22.35 -1.87 -7.81
C GLU A 715 22.05 -1.66 -9.30
N ILE A 716 23.05 -1.41 -10.12
CA ILE A 716 22.92 -1.38 -11.60
C ILE A 716 22.42 -2.74 -12.10
N ALA A 717 23.03 -3.83 -11.63
CA ALA A 717 22.63 -5.17 -12.03
C ALA A 717 21.19 -5.50 -11.56
N ALA A 718 20.85 -5.15 -10.31
CA ALA A 718 19.51 -5.36 -9.74
C ALA A 718 18.44 -4.57 -10.49
N ALA A 719 18.68 -3.29 -10.76
CA ALA A 719 17.77 -2.44 -11.51
C ALA A 719 17.56 -2.94 -12.95
N SER A 720 18.64 -3.38 -13.62
CA SER A 720 18.56 -3.94 -14.98
C SER A 720 17.74 -5.24 -15.03
N GLN A 721 17.91 -6.14 -14.05
CA GLN A 721 17.15 -7.39 -13.98
C GLN A 721 15.67 -7.14 -13.64
N LEU A 722 15.39 -6.24 -12.69
CA LEU A 722 14.01 -5.88 -12.34
C LEU A 722 13.32 -5.17 -13.50
N PHE A 723 14.05 -4.37 -14.31
CA PHE A 723 13.51 -3.76 -15.52
C PHE A 723 12.94 -4.82 -16.48
N ASP A 724 13.69 -5.88 -16.76
CA ASP A 724 13.24 -6.95 -17.68
C ASP A 724 11.97 -7.64 -17.15
N LEU A 725 11.84 -7.80 -15.83
CA LEU A 725 10.65 -8.36 -15.20
C LEU A 725 9.47 -7.38 -15.27
N ALA A 726 9.70 -6.10 -14.98
CA ALA A 726 8.65 -5.09 -14.91
C ALA A 726 8.10 -4.68 -16.29
N VAL A 727 8.88 -4.75 -17.36
CA VAL A 727 8.37 -4.53 -18.72
C VAL A 727 7.50 -5.70 -19.20
N ALA A 728 7.72 -6.91 -18.67
CA ALA A 728 6.97 -8.10 -19.02
C ALA A 728 5.72 -8.35 -18.15
N ASP A 729 5.57 -7.62 -17.03
CA ASP A 729 4.44 -7.82 -16.10
C ASP A 729 4.10 -6.51 -15.38
N SER A 730 2.96 -5.95 -15.72
CA SER A 730 2.47 -4.67 -15.18
C SER A 730 2.05 -4.74 -13.71
N ARG A 731 1.93 -5.93 -13.12
CA ARG A 731 1.61 -6.12 -11.70
C ARG A 731 2.81 -5.87 -10.79
N LEU A 732 4.05 -5.91 -11.33
CA LEU A 732 5.25 -5.62 -10.55
C LEU A 732 5.39 -4.12 -10.30
N GLY A 733 5.66 -3.78 -9.06
CA GLY A 733 5.70 -2.41 -8.57
C GLY A 733 4.34 -1.85 -8.15
N TYR A 734 3.23 -2.57 -8.42
CA TYR A 734 1.87 -2.11 -8.16
C TYR A 734 1.32 -2.62 -6.82
N GLU A 735 0.59 -1.74 -6.15
CA GLU A 735 -0.24 -2.04 -4.97
C GLU A 735 -1.44 -1.07 -4.98
N PRO A 736 -2.67 -1.52 -4.69
CA PRO A 736 -3.89 -0.73 -4.89
C PRO A 736 -3.93 0.65 -4.21
N SER A 737 -3.38 0.81 -3.01
CA SER A 737 -3.44 2.08 -2.27
C SER A 737 -2.26 3.04 -2.54
N ASN A 738 -1.21 2.54 -3.16
CA ASN A 738 -0.03 3.33 -3.56
C ASN A 738 0.11 3.45 -5.07
N HIS A 739 -0.65 2.66 -5.82
CA HIS A 739 -0.47 2.43 -7.24
C HIS A 739 0.97 1.95 -7.53
N TYR A 740 1.67 2.54 -8.48
CA TYR A 740 3.04 2.10 -8.75
C TYR A 740 4.05 2.76 -7.80
N PHE A 741 4.72 1.95 -6.99
CA PHE A 741 5.94 2.37 -6.30
C PHE A 741 7.04 2.70 -7.30
N TYR A 742 7.10 1.94 -8.39
CA TYR A 742 7.99 2.19 -9.52
C TYR A 742 7.34 1.72 -10.83
N VAL A 743 7.76 2.32 -11.92
CA VAL A 743 7.52 1.87 -13.29
C VAL A 743 8.87 1.56 -13.95
N PRO A 744 8.93 0.87 -15.11
CA PRO A 744 10.21 0.49 -15.71
C PRO A 744 11.21 1.65 -15.85
N LEU A 745 10.74 2.85 -16.17
CA LEU A 745 11.61 4.01 -16.36
C LEU A 745 12.31 4.49 -15.07
N ASP A 746 11.77 4.18 -13.88
CA ASP A 746 12.45 4.45 -12.60
C ASP A 746 13.69 3.58 -12.42
N LEU A 747 13.66 2.36 -12.94
CA LEU A 747 14.79 1.45 -12.91
C LEU A 747 15.90 1.90 -13.88
N VAL A 748 15.51 2.52 -14.99
CA VAL A 748 16.45 3.20 -15.88
C VAL A 748 17.04 4.44 -15.20
N GLU A 749 16.22 5.27 -14.53
CA GLU A 749 16.69 6.41 -13.73
C GLU A 749 17.69 5.98 -12.65
N LYS A 750 17.44 4.85 -11.98
CA LYS A 750 18.35 4.30 -10.98
C LYS A 750 19.74 4.02 -11.57
N ILE A 751 19.81 3.44 -12.77
CA ILE A 751 21.10 3.16 -13.43
C ILE A 751 21.81 4.46 -13.79
N VAL A 752 21.09 5.46 -14.33
CA VAL A 752 21.63 6.80 -14.59
C VAL A 752 22.15 7.46 -13.29
N ASN A 753 21.40 7.34 -12.20
CA ASN A 753 21.81 7.82 -10.89
C ASN A 753 23.08 7.12 -10.37
N CYS A 754 23.17 5.79 -10.47
CA CYS A 754 24.34 5.03 -10.06
C CYS A 754 25.58 5.37 -10.88
N GLU A 755 25.47 5.48 -12.21
CA GLU A 755 26.60 5.87 -13.07
C GLU A 755 27.05 7.32 -12.81
N HIS A 756 26.11 8.21 -12.53
CA HIS A 756 26.46 9.57 -12.09
C HIS A 756 27.26 9.55 -10.79
N LEU A 757 26.86 8.78 -9.78
CA LEU A 757 27.57 8.64 -8.51
C LEU A 757 28.96 7.99 -8.71
N LYS A 758 29.08 6.97 -9.55
CA LYS A 758 30.37 6.35 -9.90
C LYS A 758 31.33 7.38 -10.50
N SER A 759 30.84 8.24 -11.40
CA SER A 759 31.67 9.29 -12.01
C SER A 759 32.19 10.32 -11.00
N GLN A 760 31.46 10.56 -9.91
CA GLN A 760 31.88 11.44 -8.83
C GLN A 760 32.92 10.77 -7.90
N LEU A 761 32.77 9.46 -7.65
CA LEU A 761 33.68 8.69 -6.80
C LEU A 761 35.00 8.36 -7.49
N GLN A 762 35.01 8.19 -8.81
CA GLN A 762 36.21 7.94 -9.61
C GLN A 762 36.65 9.26 -10.27
N PRO A 763 37.57 10.01 -9.70
CA PRO A 763 38.08 11.20 -10.41
C PRO A 763 38.64 10.75 -11.76
N ALA A 764 38.30 11.49 -12.82
CA ALA A 764 38.79 11.23 -14.16
C ALA A 764 40.31 10.93 -14.09
N ALA A 765 40.71 9.75 -14.57
CA ALA A 765 42.11 9.44 -14.68
C ALA A 765 42.78 10.64 -15.38
N ALA A 766 43.72 11.29 -14.68
CA ALA A 766 44.37 12.48 -15.17
C ALA A 766 44.81 12.18 -16.61
N ALA A 767 44.23 12.91 -17.54
CA ALA A 767 44.67 12.84 -18.92
C ALA A 767 46.18 13.03 -18.91
N THR A 768 46.92 11.96 -19.14
CA THR A 768 48.37 12.00 -19.25
C THR A 768 48.68 12.98 -20.38
N PRO A 769 49.52 14.02 -20.16
CA PRO A 769 49.76 15.11 -21.10
C PRO A 769 50.34 14.60 -22.41
#